data_75bf93a33bcbe8d394cc00131bcb63e7
#
_entry.id   75bf93a33bcbe8d394cc00131bcb63e7
#
_cell.length_a   1.000
_cell.length_b   1.000
_cell.length_c   1.000
_cell.angle_alpha   90.00
_cell.angle_beta   90.00
_cell.angle_gamma   90.00
#
_symmetry.space_group_name_H-M   'P 1'
#
loop_
_entity.id
_entity.type
_entity.pdbx_description
1 polymer ?
#
loop_
_entity_poly.entity_id
_entity_poly.type
_entity_poly.pdbx_seq_one_letter_code
_entity_poly.pdbx_strand_id
1 'polypeptide(L)'
;MKQNFKTLAGIISRKVFLFAIFLSMPLISQAQSGVLVPTSTGTPDPAVLALDEMAVNVFIDNQYARVRVVQIFGNRTDRVQEGKYVFLIPTTASISDFAVWDGDVRIPGVILEKRRAEEIYQDLALQAIDPGLLQQEDENEGASAFTVQITPIPAYGTKRLELEYTEALRVDNLESYFSFPFKPSEYGTQSVGHLTIRLQIASRFPMTELDFKSKAYALNFIENSPQYKSATFESTNTQLTEDLAFSYGLNVPRTEFEFLAYRAPERIKAEELRDPRLAEREPDGYFEAAALFNEAGRAPGATDAPPARSILIMLDTSLSMNWEKLDRAYETTEGLLRSLTPQDSFNLILFNDDVLTLSDKAVDARTDQVERALSFIKSSYLSGGTDLGAALERAAKISKDMPSNKERSIVMITDGNTTLSTTRTRAVLERFQKANDSGPKARLYVFGIGSDTNIRLLGELARASRGYFDWSRETDDLSFKLKSFVSKIGRDPIDSLKLQNPDSTNFYQVYPDYEATAYDGTRLGFVGRYRRPGPAAITISGNAAGKPVRLTEQVTLPENDNAHPHIPRLWARARVDALLREIALNGETKEAIDEIIALSKKYKFVTPYTSFLAAPRSLLRPRVIQPGDPVLRVRADESITQVTAVFPFGLMKRLEYLKEEGVWETRFIAPSNMTDGVYYCRLILVDRQGRAYQEEKSFVIDSRPPRLQASVSTEAARAGEDLKITVRADSDTRRIAARIFGALPVPVVWDGKAKANIGYLRIPAGLPSGTYTIQVTAEDFAHNSSVTEITIEVIGG
;
A
#
# COMPACT_ATOMS: atom_id res chain seq x y z
N MET A 1 -57.48 -39.10 24.42
CA MET A 1 -56.16 -39.57 23.99
C MET A 1 -55.77 -39.19 22.53
N LYS A 2 -56.52 -38.36 21.81
CA LYS A 2 -56.20 -37.93 20.39
C LYS A 2 -55.78 -36.44 20.27
N GLN A 3 -55.86 -35.69 21.37
CA GLN A 3 -55.44 -34.26 21.32
C GLN A 3 -53.99 -34.01 21.75
N ASN A 4 -53.34 -34.92 22.43
CA ASN A 4 -51.95 -34.74 22.87
C ASN A 4 -50.91 -35.19 21.82
N PHE A 5 -51.30 -35.85 20.76
CA PHE A 5 -50.32 -36.25 19.70
C PHE A 5 -50.03 -35.17 18.64
N LYS A 6 -50.96 -34.21 18.45
CA LYS A 6 -50.71 -33.10 17.47
C LYS A 6 -49.76 -32.03 18.01
N THR A 7 -49.70 -31.82 19.33
CA THR A 7 -48.81 -30.84 19.97
C THR A 7 -47.36 -31.34 20.05
N LEU A 8 -47.18 -32.66 20.18
CA LEU A 8 -45.81 -33.24 20.25
C LEU A 8 -45.18 -33.30 18.86
N ALA A 9 -45.95 -33.59 17.78
CA ALA A 9 -45.43 -33.56 16.42
C ALA A 9 -45.08 -32.16 15.93
N GLY A 10 -45.76 -31.09 16.39
CA GLY A 10 -45.47 -29.70 16.06
C GLY A 10 -44.20 -29.18 16.72
N ILE A 11 -43.90 -29.65 17.95
CA ILE A 11 -42.69 -29.24 18.69
C ILE A 11 -41.46 -29.97 18.16
N ILE A 12 -41.57 -31.23 17.76
CA ILE A 12 -40.45 -31.98 17.17
C ILE A 12 -40.13 -31.44 15.77
N SER A 13 -41.13 -31.14 14.97
CA SER A 13 -40.94 -30.53 13.63
C SER A 13 -40.27 -29.15 13.70
N ARG A 14 -40.63 -28.30 14.70
CA ARG A 14 -40.03 -26.97 14.85
C ARG A 14 -38.61 -27.01 15.39
N LYS A 15 -38.27 -27.95 16.26
CA LYS A 15 -36.89 -28.12 16.75
C LYS A 15 -35.97 -28.80 15.72
N VAL A 16 -36.48 -29.72 14.89
CA VAL A 16 -35.73 -30.32 13.79
C VAL A 16 -35.51 -29.30 12.67
N PHE A 17 -36.50 -28.42 12.38
CA PHE A 17 -36.33 -27.34 11.37
C PHE A 17 -35.37 -26.24 11.85
N LEU A 18 -35.33 -25.90 13.15
CA LEU A 18 -34.33 -25.00 13.72
C LEU A 18 -32.93 -25.62 13.75
N PHE A 19 -32.82 -26.95 13.98
CA PHE A 19 -31.52 -27.64 13.93
C PHE A 19 -31.01 -27.82 12.50
N ALA A 20 -31.90 -28.01 11.51
CA ALA A 20 -31.55 -28.06 10.10
C ALA A 20 -31.14 -26.68 9.51
N ILE A 21 -31.69 -25.57 10.04
CA ILE A 21 -31.27 -24.21 9.66
C ILE A 21 -29.87 -23.87 10.25
N PHE A 22 -29.52 -24.41 11.43
CA PHE A 22 -28.18 -24.27 12.00
C PHE A 22 -27.12 -25.15 11.29
N LEU A 23 -27.51 -26.24 10.61
CA LEU A 23 -26.59 -27.08 9.84
C LEU A 23 -26.38 -26.57 8.39
N SER A 24 -27.12 -25.58 7.94
CA SER A 24 -26.99 -24.97 6.60
C SER A 24 -26.43 -23.55 6.60
N MET A 25 -25.84 -23.08 7.71
CA MET A 25 -24.92 -21.95 7.62
C MET A 25 -23.74 -22.41 6.76
N PRO A 26 -23.45 -21.79 5.63
CA PRO A 26 -22.18 -22.04 4.96
C PRO A 26 -21.09 -21.80 6.03
N LEU A 27 -20.27 -22.80 6.30
CA LEU A 27 -18.97 -22.60 6.92
C LEU A 27 -18.30 -21.58 5.99
N ILE A 28 -18.30 -20.32 6.40
CA ILE A 28 -17.43 -19.31 5.82
C ILE A 28 -16.04 -19.88 6.10
N SER A 29 -15.49 -20.55 5.11
CA SER A 29 -14.10 -21.00 5.12
C SER A 29 -13.29 -19.73 5.33
N GLN A 30 -12.81 -19.51 6.56
CA GLN A 30 -11.81 -18.48 6.82
C GLN A 30 -10.66 -18.81 5.88
N ALA A 31 -10.32 -17.89 5.01
CA ALA A 31 -9.24 -18.07 4.06
C ALA A 31 -7.96 -18.34 4.84
N GLN A 32 -7.45 -19.57 4.73
CA GLN A 32 -6.20 -19.98 5.37
C GLN A 32 -5.06 -19.20 4.69
N SER A 33 -4.44 -18.28 5.43
CA SER A 33 -3.33 -17.49 4.92
C SER A 33 -2.09 -18.36 4.65
N GLY A 34 -1.36 -18.03 3.58
CA GLY A 34 -0.14 -18.74 3.18
C GLY A 34 -0.36 -20.09 2.49
N VAL A 35 -1.62 -20.45 2.16
CA VAL A 35 -1.96 -21.73 1.54
C VAL A 35 -2.65 -21.51 0.20
N LEU A 36 -2.28 -22.30 -0.80
CA LEU A 36 -2.95 -22.34 -2.10
C LEU A 36 -4.18 -23.23 -2.02
N VAL A 37 -5.34 -22.66 -2.33
CA VAL A 37 -6.64 -23.34 -2.31
C VAL A 37 -7.20 -23.43 -3.72
N PRO A 38 -7.36 -24.61 -4.31
CA PRO A 38 -8.08 -24.77 -5.57
C PRO A 38 -9.56 -24.38 -5.39
N THR A 39 -10.10 -23.55 -6.27
CA THR A 39 -11.52 -23.14 -6.22
C THR A 39 -12.44 -24.34 -6.40
N SER A 40 -11.97 -25.36 -7.12
CA SER A 40 -12.75 -26.59 -7.39
C SER A 40 -12.96 -27.47 -6.16
N THR A 41 -12.04 -27.46 -5.18
CA THR A 41 -12.13 -28.27 -3.95
C THR A 41 -12.54 -27.46 -2.75
N GLY A 42 -12.25 -26.15 -2.74
CA GLY A 42 -12.50 -25.25 -1.61
C GLY A 42 -11.60 -25.52 -0.39
N THR A 43 -10.69 -26.50 -0.49
CA THR A 43 -9.71 -26.85 0.55
C THR A 43 -8.33 -27.05 -0.10
N PRO A 44 -7.23 -26.82 0.63
CA PRO A 44 -5.88 -27.07 0.12
C PRO A 44 -5.70 -28.51 -0.32
N ASP A 45 -5.27 -28.71 -1.55
CA ASP A 45 -4.98 -30.04 -2.09
C ASP A 45 -3.76 -29.99 -3.04
N PRO A 46 -2.57 -30.37 -2.57
CA PRO A 46 -1.36 -30.42 -3.39
C PRO A 46 -1.42 -31.41 -4.57
N ALA A 47 -2.36 -32.38 -4.54
CA ALA A 47 -2.59 -33.27 -5.69
C ALA A 47 -3.38 -32.58 -6.81
N VAL A 48 -4.01 -31.43 -6.52
CA VAL A 48 -4.72 -30.60 -7.51
C VAL A 48 -3.84 -29.42 -7.91
N LEU A 49 -3.47 -28.57 -6.96
CA LEU A 49 -2.58 -27.42 -7.16
C LEU A 49 -1.42 -27.43 -6.15
N ALA A 50 -0.20 -27.28 -6.64
CA ALA A 50 1.01 -27.25 -5.83
C ALA A 50 1.80 -25.97 -6.05
N LEU A 51 2.55 -25.53 -5.03
CA LEU A 51 3.55 -24.47 -5.14
C LEU A 51 4.89 -25.12 -5.54
N ASP A 52 5.22 -25.09 -6.82
CA ASP A 52 6.38 -25.77 -7.38
C ASP A 52 7.68 -25.06 -7.06
N GLU A 53 7.69 -23.74 -7.21
CA GLU A 53 8.87 -22.91 -6.94
C GLU A 53 8.49 -21.64 -6.17
N MET A 54 9.39 -21.21 -5.30
CA MET A 54 9.32 -19.93 -4.62
C MET A 54 10.71 -19.31 -4.48
N ALA A 55 10.89 -18.10 -5.00
CA ALA A 55 12.10 -17.32 -4.84
C ALA A 55 11.80 -16.03 -4.10
N VAL A 56 12.48 -15.81 -2.97
CA VAL A 56 12.36 -14.60 -2.15
C VAL A 56 13.67 -13.85 -2.16
N ASN A 57 13.65 -12.63 -2.71
CA ASN A 57 14.80 -11.74 -2.74
C ASN A 57 14.56 -10.57 -1.81
N VAL A 58 15.36 -10.45 -0.76
CA VAL A 58 15.29 -9.42 0.26
C VAL A 58 16.48 -8.49 0.09
N PHE A 59 16.21 -7.22 -0.12
CA PHE A 59 17.20 -6.15 -0.16
C PHE A 59 16.84 -5.10 0.87
N ILE A 60 17.75 -4.85 1.84
CA ILE A 60 17.57 -3.87 2.91
C ILE A 60 18.63 -2.79 2.75
N ASP A 61 18.21 -1.55 2.61
CA ASP A 61 19.09 -0.37 2.56
C ASP A 61 18.71 0.58 3.70
N ASN A 62 19.60 0.73 4.68
CA ASN A 62 19.40 1.62 5.83
C ASN A 62 18.00 1.52 6.47
N GLN A 63 17.53 0.35 6.84
CA GLN A 63 16.22 0.07 7.43
C GLN A 63 15.04 0.24 6.45
N TYR A 64 15.31 0.28 5.16
CA TYR A 64 14.27 0.22 4.13
C TYR A 64 14.38 -1.09 3.37
N ALA A 65 13.40 -1.98 3.53
CA ALA A 65 13.37 -3.28 2.88
C ALA A 65 12.57 -3.23 1.58
N ARG A 66 13.10 -3.90 0.56
CA ARG A 66 12.40 -4.25 -0.68
C ARG A 66 12.45 -5.76 -0.84
N VAL A 67 11.28 -6.37 -0.91
CA VAL A 67 11.14 -7.81 -1.00
C VAL A 67 10.43 -8.16 -2.31
N ARG A 68 11.09 -8.97 -3.15
CA ARG A 68 10.50 -9.51 -4.38
C ARG A 68 10.30 -11.00 -4.22
N VAL A 69 9.06 -11.43 -4.45
CA VAL A 69 8.63 -12.82 -4.37
C VAL A 69 8.23 -13.29 -5.76
N VAL A 70 8.78 -14.41 -6.18
CA VAL A 70 8.37 -15.11 -7.41
C VAL A 70 7.83 -16.47 -7.00
N GLN A 71 6.64 -16.80 -7.45
CA GLN A 71 5.98 -18.08 -7.16
C GLN A 71 5.54 -18.73 -8.47
N ILE A 72 5.73 -20.04 -8.56
CA ILE A 72 5.25 -20.86 -9.68
C ILE A 72 4.31 -21.92 -9.10
N PHE A 73 3.05 -21.86 -9.55
CA PHE A 73 2.01 -22.80 -9.17
C PHE A 73 1.83 -23.83 -10.28
N GLY A 74 1.79 -25.11 -9.92
CA GLY A 74 1.60 -26.24 -10.83
C GLY A 74 0.24 -26.89 -10.68
N ASN A 75 -0.46 -27.10 -11.78
CA ASN A 75 -1.70 -27.89 -11.87
C ASN A 75 -1.38 -29.35 -12.16
N ARG A 76 -1.80 -30.24 -11.28
CA ARG A 76 -1.55 -31.70 -11.37
C ARG A 76 -2.69 -32.47 -12.05
N THR A 77 -3.73 -31.76 -12.50
CA THR A 77 -4.93 -32.39 -13.08
C THR A 77 -4.99 -32.22 -14.59
N ASP A 78 -5.86 -32.99 -15.21
CA ASP A 78 -6.17 -32.96 -16.66
C ASP A 78 -7.16 -31.82 -17.06
N ARG A 79 -7.52 -30.95 -16.08
CA ARG A 79 -8.46 -29.85 -16.27
C ARG A 79 -7.82 -28.54 -15.94
N VAL A 80 -8.31 -27.47 -16.55
CA VAL A 80 -7.97 -26.10 -16.14
C VAL A 80 -8.44 -25.88 -14.70
N GLN A 81 -7.58 -25.32 -13.86
CA GLN A 81 -7.88 -24.99 -12.48
C GLN A 81 -7.83 -23.48 -12.25
N GLU A 82 -8.58 -23.06 -11.23
CA GLU A 82 -8.46 -21.74 -10.62
C GLU A 82 -8.00 -21.92 -9.19
N GLY A 83 -7.09 -21.05 -8.73
CA GLY A 83 -6.58 -21.06 -7.37
C GLY A 83 -6.76 -19.72 -6.67
N LYS A 84 -7.05 -19.78 -5.38
CA LYS A 84 -7.00 -18.65 -4.46
C LYS A 84 -5.77 -18.83 -3.55
N TYR A 85 -4.92 -17.81 -3.47
CA TYR A 85 -3.78 -17.79 -2.58
C TYR A 85 -3.84 -16.54 -1.69
N VAL A 86 -3.84 -16.72 -0.38
CA VAL A 86 -3.81 -15.62 0.58
C VAL A 86 -2.38 -15.36 0.97
N PHE A 87 -1.94 -14.14 0.71
CA PHE A 87 -0.59 -13.68 0.91
C PHE A 87 -0.53 -12.70 2.08
N LEU A 88 0.35 -12.94 3.04
CA LEU A 88 0.57 -12.03 4.17
C LEU A 88 1.79 -11.15 3.92
N ILE A 89 1.67 -9.89 4.26
CA ILE A 89 2.80 -8.94 4.33
C ILE A 89 2.74 -8.16 5.64
N PRO A 90 3.85 -7.56 6.10
CA PRO A 90 3.81 -6.64 7.23
C PRO A 90 2.84 -5.48 7.00
N THR A 91 2.14 -5.00 8.04
CA THR A 91 1.20 -3.87 7.93
C THR A 91 1.86 -2.57 7.49
N THR A 92 3.14 -2.41 7.79
CA THR A 92 3.98 -1.29 7.34
C THR A 92 4.40 -1.40 5.89
N ALA A 93 4.19 -2.57 5.26
CA ALA A 93 4.57 -2.82 3.89
C ALA A 93 3.58 -2.23 2.89
N SER A 94 4.11 -1.87 1.73
CA SER A 94 3.32 -1.42 0.58
C SER A 94 3.68 -2.25 -0.64
N ILE A 95 2.69 -2.93 -1.24
CA ILE A 95 2.91 -3.65 -2.49
C ILE A 95 3.23 -2.65 -3.58
N SER A 96 4.41 -2.83 -4.18
CA SER A 96 4.99 -1.91 -5.17
C SER A 96 4.86 -2.40 -6.60
N ASP A 97 4.76 -3.70 -6.79
CA ASP A 97 4.58 -4.33 -8.10
C ASP A 97 3.85 -5.66 -7.95
N PHE A 98 3.05 -5.99 -8.94
CA PHE A 98 2.34 -7.25 -9.05
C PHE A 98 2.30 -7.64 -10.53
N ALA A 99 2.58 -8.89 -10.85
CA ALA A 99 2.46 -9.39 -12.22
C ALA A 99 2.09 -10.87 -12.23
N VAL A 100 1.37 -11.27 -13.25
CA VAL A 100 1.20 -12.66 -13.66
C VAL A 100 1.92 -12.89 -14.98
N TRP A 101 2.28 -14.13 -15.26
CA TRP A 101 2.94 -14.51 -16.52
C TRP A 101 1.99 -15.38 -17.35
N ASP A 102 1.92 -15.04 -18.63
CA ASP A 102 1.25 -15.83 -19.66
C ASP A 102 2.35 -16.46 -20.54
N GLY A 103 2.69 -17.70 -20.30
CA GLY A 103 3.90 -18.31 -20.82
C GLY A 103 5.13 -17.52 -20.42
N ASP A 104 5.90 -17.02 -21.41
CA ASP A 104 7.12 -16.21 -21.20
C ASP A 104 6.84 -14.69 -21.11
N VAL A 105 5.59 -14.27 -21.22
CA VAL A 105 5.21 -12.85 -21.20
C VAL A 105 4.80 -12.39 -19.83
N ARG A 106 5.50 -11.38 -19.28
CA ARG A 106 5.16 -10.73 -18.02
C ARG A 106 4.01 -9.74 -18.22
N ILE A 107 2.92 -9.94 -17.51
CA ILE A 107 1.73 -9.09 -17.52
C ILE A 107 1.69 -8.29 -16.20
N PRO A 108 2.15 -7.02 -16.18
CA PRO A 108 2.11 -6.21 -14.97
C PRO A 108 0.68 -5.84 -14.60
N GLY A 109 0.40 -5.84 -13.31
CA GLY A 109 -0.86 -5.34 -12.76
C GLY A 109 -0.99 -3.82 -12.92
N VAL A 110 -2.19 -3.39 -13.20
CA VAL A 110 -2.61 -1.99 -13.14
C VAL A 110 -3.45 -1.76 -11.89
N ILE A 111 -3.30 -0.61 -11.26
CA ILE A 111 -4.11 -0.27 -10.09
C ILE A 111 -5.41 0.37 -10.56
N LEU A 112 -6.51 -0.23 -10.13
CA LEU A 112 -7.87 0.22 -10.39
C LEU A 112 -8.60 0.42 -9.06
N GLU A 113 -9.72 1.13 -9.10
CA GLU A 113 -10.69 1.11 -8.02
C GLU A 113 -11.15 -0.35 -7.77
N LYS A 114 -11.26 -0.77 -6.49
CA LYS A 114 -11.48 -2.17 -6.08
C LYS A 114 -12.67 -2.78 -6.80
N ARG A 115 -13.83 -2.13 -6.75
CA ARG A 115 -15.05 -2.60 -7.41
C ARG A 115 -14.89 -2.77 -8.91
N ARG A 116 -14.23 -1.82 -9.59
CA ARG A 116 -14.00 -1.90 -11.03
C ARG A 116 -13.02 -3.02 -11.40
N ALA A 117 -12.01 -3.27 -10.58
CA ALA A 117 -11.10 -4.38 -10.78
C ALA A 117 -11.81 -5.73 -10.68
N GLU A 118 -12.71 -5.87 -9.71
CA GLU A 118 -13.56 -7.07 -9.54
C GLU A 118 -14.49 -7.30 -10.75
N GLU A 119 -15.21 -6.27 -11.20
CA GLU A 119 -16.08 -6.34 -12.36
C GLU A 119 -15.33 -6.83 -13.62
N ILE A 120 -14.16 -6.23 -13.90
CA ILE A 120 -13.34 -6.62 -15.05
C ILE A 120 -12.79 -8.04 -14.88
N TYR A 121 -12.33 -8.41 -13.67
CA TYR A 121 -11.84 -9.76 -13.39
C TYR A 121 -12.92 -10.81 -13.68
N GLN A 122 -14.14 -10.62 -13.18
CA GLN A 122 -15.25 -11.54 -13.40
C GLN A 122 -15.59 -11.67 -14.89
N ASP A 123 -15.63 -10.56 -15.62
CA ASP A 123 -15.91 -10.56 -17.05
C ASP A 123 -14.84 -11.34 -17.86
N LEU A 124 -13.56 -11.19 -17.48
CA LEU A 124 -12.43 -11.87 -18.13
C LEU A 124 -12.40 -13.35 -17.75
N ALA A 125 -12.66 -13.71 -16.51
CA ALA A 125 -12.73 -15.09 -16.05
C ALA A 125 -13.84 -15.87 -16.75
N LEU A 126 -15.02 -15.25 -16.95
CA LEU A 126 -16.13 -15.84 -17.71
C LEU A 126 -15.78 -16.12 -19.19
N GLN A 127 -14.85 -15.35 -19.76
CA GLN A 127 -14.36 -15.54 -21.14
C GLN A 127 -13.19 -16.53 -21.22
N ALA A 128 -12.85 -17.23 -20.12
CA ALA A 128 -11.66 -18.08 -19.99
C ALA A 128 -10.34 -17.35 -20.34
N ILE A 129 -10.29 -16.06 -20.05
CA ILE A 129 -9.16 -15.17 -20.28
C ILE A 129 -8.43 -15.03 -18.96
N ASP A 130 -7.12 -14.87 -19.00
CA ASP A 130 -6.16 -14.97 -17.92
C ASP A 130 -5.93 -13.65 -17.13
N PRO A 131 -6.84 -13.20 -16.24
CA PRO A 131 -6.58 -12.11 -15.35
C PRO A 131 -5.96 -12.59 -14.04
N GLY A 132 -5.09 -11.79 -13.45
CA GLY A 132 -4.67 -11.90 -12.06
C GLY A 132 -5.22 -10.72 -11.25
N LEU A 133 -5.93 -11.01 -10.17
CA LEU A 133 -6.50 -10.00 -9.29
C LEU A 133 -5.81 -10.09 -7.92
N LEU A 134 -5.23 -9.00 -7.45
CA LEU A 134 -4.66 -8.86 -6.11
C LEU A 134 -5.43 -7.82 -5.32
N GLN A 135 -6.03 -8.21 -4.22
CA GLN A 135 -6.87 -7.37 -3.37
C GLN A 135 -6.44 -7.47 -1.91
N GLN A 136 -6.60 -6.38 -1.19
CA GLN A 136 -6.59 -6.40 0.26
C GLN A 136 -7.94 -6.97 0.74
N GLU A 137 -7.92 -8.06 1.54
CA GLU A 137 -9.14 -8.81 1.87
C GLU A 137 -10.09 -8.03 2.78
N ASP A 138 -9.59 -7.19 3.65
CA ASP A 138 -10.43 -6.60 4.69
C ASP A 138 -10.62 -5.10 4.53
N GLU A 139 -11.87 -4.66 4.61
CA GLU A 139 -12.25 -3.27 4.83
C GLU A 139 -11.97 -2.85 6.28
N ASN A 140 -11.82 -3.82 7.20
CA ASN A 140 -11.39 -3.60 8.57
C ASN A 140 -9.88 -3.37 8.62
N GLU A 141 -9.56 -2.26 8.91
CA GLU A 141 -8.45 -1.37 9.18
C GLU A 141 -7.08 -1.96 9.59
N GLY A 142 -6.86 -3.27 9.60
CA GLY A 142 -5.62 -3.90 10.08
C GLY A 142 -5.02 -4.97 9.18
N ALA A 143 -5.75 -5.39 8.14
CA ALA A 143 -5.35 -6.54 7.36
C ALA A 143 -4.05 -6.32 6.57
N SER A 144 -3.08 -7.13 6.86
CA SER A 144 -1.91 -7.40 6.02
C SER A 144 -2.14 -8.58 5.06
N ALA A 145 -3.38 -9.06 4.96
CA ALA A 145 -3.76 -10.17 4.10
C ALA A 145 -4.19 -9.66 2.71
N PHE A 146 -3.60 -10.26 1.68
CA PHE A 146 -3.90 -9.97 0.30
C PHE A 146 -4.28 -11.26 -0.41
N THR A 147 -5.47 -11.29 -1.00
CA THR A 147 -5.89 -12.42 -1.82
C THR A 147 -5.43 -12.22 -3.25
N VAL A 148 -4.83 -13.28 -3.79
CA VAL A 148 -4.53 -13.41 -5.21
C VAL A 148 -5.42 -14.48 -5.80
N GLN A 149 -6.25 -14.10 -6.76
CA GLN A 149 -6.99 -15.05 -7.60
C GLN A 149 -6.19 -15.30 -8.87
N ILE A 150 -5.97 -16.57 -9.18
CA ILE A 150 -5.10 -17.02 -10.27
C ILE A 150 -5.93 -17.94 -11.16
N THR A 151 -6.21 -17.51 -12.38
CA THR A 151 -6.97 -18.29 -13.40
C THR A 151 -6.58 -17.85 -14.81
N PRO A 152 -6.60 -18.72 -15.82
CA PRO A 152 -6.61 -20.18 -15.71
C PRO A 152 -5.21 -20.73 -15.42
N ILE A 153 -5.12 -21.82 -14.65
CA ILE A 153 -3.90 -22.63 -14.59
C ILE A 153 -4.11 -23.81 -15.52
N PRO A 154 -3.40 -23.90 -16.66
CA PRO A 154 -3.66 -24.93 -17.67
C PRO A 154 -3.53 -26.36 -17.11
N ALA A 155 -4.23 -27.31 -17.73
CA ALA A 155 -4.11 -28.74 -17.40
C ALA A 155 -2.63 -29.19 -17.51
N TYR A 156 -2.10 -29.80 -16.42
CA TYR A 156 -0.68 -30.21 -16.28
C TYR A 156 0.31 -29.08 -16.54
N GLY A 157 -0.15 -27.81 -16.50
CA GLY A 157 0.65 -26.61 -16.73
C GLY A 157 1.01 -25.89 -15.45
N THR A 158 1.72 -24.77 -15.60
CA THR A 158 2.15 -23.90 -14.50
C THR A 158 1.68 -22.47 -14.70
N LYS A 159 1.62 -21.73 -13.59
CA LYS A 159 1.37 -20.29 -13.57
C LYS A 159 2.40 -19.60 -12.70
N ARG A 160 3.06 -18.58 -13.25
CA ARG A 160 4.04 -17.77 -12.52
C ARG A 160 3.43 -16.46 -12.08
N LEU A 161 3.67 -16.12 -10.81
CA LEU A 161 3.27 -14.89 -10.17
C LEU A 161 4.49 -14.16 -9.62
N GLU A 162 4.50 -12.83 -9.73
CA GLU A 162 5.50 -11.97 -9.12
C GLU A 162 4.83 -10.92 -8.26
N LEU A 163 5.39 -10.71 -7.08
CA LEU A 163 4.99 -9.67 -6.14
C LEU A 163 6.24 -8.94 -5.66
N GLU A 164 6.16 -7.61 -5.55
CA GLU A 164 7.17 -6.82 -4.85
C GLU A 164 6.49 -5.92 -3.85
N TYR A 165 7.04 -5.87 -2.64
CA TYR A 165 6.63 -4.89 -1.64
C TYR A 165 7.84 -4.20 -1.03
N THR A 166 7.58 -3.06 -0.42
CA THR A 166 8.56 -2.25 0.29
C THR A 166 8.05 -1.91 1.67
N GLU A 167 8.95 -1.86 2.66
CA GLU A 167 8.61 -1.48 4.03
C GLU A 167 9.75 -0.74 4.71
N ALA A 168 9.41 0.16 5.63
CA ALA A 168 10.36 0.73 6.56
C ALA A 168 10.49 -0.20 7.77
N LEU A 169 11.68 -0.73 8.00
CA LEU A 169 11.95 -1.60 9.13
C LEU A 169 11.94 -0.79 10.43
N ARG A 170 11.31 -1.35 11.40
CA ARG A 170 11.28 -0.79 12.74
C ARG A 170 12.62 -0.95 13.43
N VAL A 171 13.03 0.08 14.16
CA VAL A 171 14.20 0.04 15.03
C VAL A 171 13.74 0.24 16.46
N ASP A 172 14.06 -0.72 17.33
CA ASP A 172 13.76 -0.72 18.75
C ASP A 172 14.98 -1.17 19.54
N ASN A 173 15.33 -0.46 20.61
CA ASN A 173 16.55 -0.68 21.39
C ASN A 173 17.82 -0.73 20.52
N LEU A 174 17.88 0.08 19.46
CA LEU A 174 18.93 0.06 18.43
C LEU A 174 19.05 -1.26 17.68
N GLU A 175 18.05 -2.13 17.73
CA GLU A 175 17.94 -3.35 16.94
C GLU A 175 16.90 -3.16 15.84
N SER A 176 17.26 -3.52 14.60
CA SER A 176 16.34 -3.59 13.47
C SER A 176 15.84 -5.03 13.33
N TYR A 177 14.56 -5.19 13.02
CA TYR A 177 13.92 -6.49 12.88
C TYR A 177 13.28 -6.61 11.50
N PHE A 178 13.50 -7.77 10.86
CA PHE A 178 12.88 -8.16 9.59
C PHE A 178 12.17 -9.49 9.76
N SER A 179 10.97 -9.61 9.18
CA SER A 179 10.24 -10.87 9.09
C SER A 179 9.56 -11.01 7.74
N PHE A 180 9.72 -12.17 7.12
CA PHE A 180 8.96 -12.57 5.94
C PHE A 180 8.07 -13.77 6.28
N PRO A 181 6.74 -13.66 6.09
CA PRO A 181 5.79 -14.69 6.51
C PRO A 181 5.81 -15.88 5.53
N PHE A 182 6.50 -16.93 5.89
CA PHE A 182 6.44 -18.23 5.21
C PHE A 182 5.44 -19.18 5.84
N LYS A 183 5.33 -19.15 7.18
CA LYS A 183 4.48 -20.07 7.93
C LYS A 183 3.00 -19.80 7.61
N PRO A 184 2.24 -20.78 7.08
CA PRO A 184 0.79 -20.63 6.96
C PRO A 184 0.16 -20.57 8.34
N SER A 185 -1.17 -20.31 8.40
CA SER A 185 -1.93 -20.42 9.65
C SER A 185 -1.71 -21.78 10.31
N GLU A 186 -1.90 -21.86 11.61
CA GLU A 186 -1.54 -23.04 12.45
C GLU A 186 -2.15 -24.36 11.94
N TYR A 187 -3.33 -24.27 11.30
CA TYR A 187 -4.03 -25.42 10.73
C TYR A 187 -3.71 -25.67 9.24
N GLY A 188 -2.87 -24.82 8.63
CA GLY A 188 -2.48 -24.95 7.25
C GLY A 188 -1.08 -25.54 7.10
N THR A 189 -0.90 -26.39 6.11
CA THR A 189 0.43 -26.86 5.70
C THR A 189 0.69 -26.46 4.25
N GLN A 190 1.85 -25.91 3.99
CA GLN A 190 2.30 -25.58 2.64
C GLN A 190 3.72 -26.11 2.45
N SER A 191 3.92 -26.84 1.38
CA SER A 191 5.24 -27.25 0.90
C SER A 191 5.58 -26.54 -0.40
N VAL A 192 6.88 -26.35 -0.63
CA VAL A 192 7.44 -25.77 -1.85
C VAL A 192 8.37 -26.79 -2.50
N GLY A 193 8.21 -27.04 -3.78
CA GLY A 193 9.07 -27.95 -4.52
C GLY A 193 10.53 -27.48 -4.57
N HIS A 194 10.75 -26.19 -4.84
CA HIS A 194 12.08 -25.55 -4.83
C HIS A 194 11.99 -24.16 -4.18
N LEU A 195 12.70 -23.95 -3.07
CA LEU A 195 12.77 -22.69 -2.35
C LEU A 195 14.14 -22.04 -2.50
N THR A 196 14.19 -20.79 -2.94
CA THR A 196 15.40 -19.98 -2.97
C THR A 196 15.19 -18.71 -2.16
N ILE A 197 16.12 -18.37 -1.26
CA ILE A 197 16.14 -17.11 -0.52
C ILE A 197 17.47 -16.41 -0.81
N ARG A 198 17.41 -15.11 -1.15
CA ARG A 198 18.57 -14.23 -1.29
C ARG A 198 18.40 -13.03 -0.40
N LEU A 199 19.38 -12.77 0.45
CA LEU A 199 19.40 -11.67 1.39
C LEU A 199 20.57 -10.76 1.09
N GLN A 200 20.33 -9.45 1.03
CA GLN A 200 21.34 -8.41 0.94
C GLN A 200 20.97 -7.28 1.89
N ILE A 201 21.89 -6.87 2.75
CA ILE A 201 21.70 -5.78 3.71
C ILE A 201 22.86 -4.80 3.57
N ALA A 202 22.56 -3.55 3.28
CA ALA A 202 23.50 -2.43 3.31
C ALA A 202 23.08 -1.45 4.43
N SER A 203 24.01 -0.97 5.23
CA SER A 203 23.74 -0.02 6.31
C SER A 203 24.83 1.02 6.42
N ARG A 204 24.42 2.28 6.64
CA ARG A 204 25.33 3.39 7.00
C ARG A 204 26.04 3.11 8.33
N PHE A 205 25.30 2.53 9.29
CA PHE A 205 25.86 2.21 10.59
C PHE A 205 26.42 0.79 10.63
N PRO A 206 27.53 0.53 11.34
CA PRO A 206 28.03 -0.81 11.52
C PRO A 206 26.95 -1.70 12.18
N MET A 207 26.67 -2.85 11.58
CA MET A 207 25.70 -3.83 12.06
C MET A 207 26.39 -4.89 12.95
N THR A 208 25.67 -5.39 13.94
CA THR A 208 26.05 -6.63 14.63
C THR A 208 25.86 -7.84 13.71
N GLU A 209 26.21 -9.03 14.21
CA GLU A 209 25.81 -10.27 13.53
C GLU A 209 24.29 -10.39 13.46
N LEU A 210 23.79 -11.10 12.42
CA LEU A 210 22.37 -11.37 12.29
C LEU A 210 21.97 -12.44 13.31
N ASP A 211 20.96 -12.12 14.12
CA ASP A 211 20.34 -13.06 15.06
C ASP A 211 19.09 -13.66 14.41
N PHE A 212 19.26 -14.83 13.78
CA PHE A 212 18.15 -15.56 13.15
C PHE A 212 17.25 -16.19 14.19
N LYS A 213 15.96 -15.90 14.12
CA LYS A 213 14.93 -16.50 14.98
C LYS A 213 14.45 -17.85 14.42
N SER A 214 14.49 -17.98 13.10
CA SER A 214 14.12 -19.17 12.37
C SER A 214 15.33 -20.12 12.27
N LYS A 215 15.13 -21.40 12.56
CA LYS A 215 16.13 -22.47 12.37
C LYS A 215 15.93 -23.23 11.06
N ALA A 216 14.75 -23.13 10.46
CA ALA A 216 14.39 -23.83 9.23
C ALA A 216 15.21 -23.35 8.02
N TYR A 217 15.67 -22.10 8.03
CA TYR A 217 16.37 -21.47 6.91
C TYR A 217 17.81 -21.08 7.30
N ALA A 218 18.74 -22.03 7.18
CA ALA A 218 20.17 -21.79 7.45
C ALA A 218 20.80 -21.07 6.24
N LEU A 219 20.83 -19.73 6.26
CA LEU A 219 21.41 -18.92 5.20
C LEU A 219 22.95 -19.04 5.20
N ASN A 220 23.52 -19.25 4.01
CA ASN A 220 24.96 -19.27 3.76
C ASN A 220 25.44 -17.87 3.40
N PHE A 221 26.31 -17.28 4.22
CA PHE A 221 26.87 -15.96 3.96
C PHE A 221 27.87 -16.01 2.82
N ILE A 222 27.69 -15.10 1.84
CA ILE A 222 28.64 -14.84 0.76
C ILE A 222 29.57 -13.71 1.20
N GLU A 223 29.02 -12.68 1.87
CA GLU A 223 29.74 -11.57 2.46
C GLU A 223 29.13 -11.21 3.82
N ASN A 224 29.99 -10.92 4.81
CA ASN A 224 29.59 -10.59 6.17
C ASN A 224 30.50 -9.49 6.73
N SER A 225 30.36 -8.26 6.20
CA SER A 225 31.06 -7.08 6.71
C SER A 225 30.15 -6.24 7.64
N PRO A 226 30.70 -5.34 8.45
CA PRO A 226 29.88 -4.52 9.34
C PRO A 226 28.84 -3.66 8.63
N GLN A 227 29.08 -3.19 7.41
CA GLN A 227 28.17 -2.32 6.65
C GLN A 227 27.43 -3.06 5.53
N TYR A 228 27.86 -4.28 5.18
CA TYR A 228 27.22 -5.04 4.11
C TYR A 228 27.21 -6.53 4.42
N LYS A 229 26.05 -7.13 4.28
CA LYS A 229 25.90 -8.58 4.44
C LYS A 229 25.11 -9.14 3.26
N SER A 230 25.56 -10.27 2.74
CA SER A 230 24.80 -11.02 1.74
C SER A 230 24.81 -12.50 2.04
N ALA A 231 23.64 -13.14 1.86
CA ALA A 231 23.50 -14.58 2.16
C ALA A 231 22.48 -15.21 1.22
N THR A 232 22.58 -16.54 1.09
CA THR A 232 21.66 -17.33 0.24
C THR A 232 21.24 -18.61 0.96
N PHE A 233 20.04 -19.09 0.62
CA PHE A 233 19.52 -20.40 1.01
C PHE A 233 18.84 -21.02 -0.21
N GLU A 234 19.01 -22.33 -0.37
CA GLU A 234 18.36 -23.11 -1.42
C GLU A 234 17.99 -24.50 -0.86
N SER A 235 16.78 -24.94 -1.13
CA SER A 235 16.28 -26.24 -0.66
C SER A 235 15.19 -26.76 -1.60
N THR A 236 14.99 -28.07 -1.58
CA THR A 236 13.95 -28.76 -2.35
C THR A 236 12.97 -29.48 -1.42
N ASN A 237 11.70 -29.55 -1.83
CA ASN A 237 10.62 -30.18 -1.05
C ASN A 237 10.54 -29.66 0.39
N THR A 238 10.63 -28.34 0.54
CA THR A 238 10.65 -27.67 1.84
C THR A 238 9.24 -27.44 2.36
N GLN A 239 8.98 -27.89 3.58
CA GLN A 239 7.74 -27.54 4.29
C GLN A 239 7.93 -26.20 4.98
N LEU A 240 6.98 -25.26 4.77
CA LEU A 240 7.02 -23.93 5.34
C LEU A 240 6.45 -23.95 6.76
N THR A 241 7.32 -24.13 7.76
CA THR A 241 6.93 -24.32 9.17
C THR A 241 7.23 -23.12 10.06
N GLU A 242 8.10 -22.23 9.61
CA GLU A 242 8.54 -21.03 10.33
C GLU A 242 8.58 -19.83 9.38
N ASP A 243 8.51 -18.62 9.90
CA ASP A 243 8.79 -17.40 9.15
C ASP A 243 10.31 -17.17 9.02
N LEU A 244 10.76 -16.53 7.95
CA LEU A 244 12.12 -16.02 7.89
C LEU A 244 12.21 -14.75 8.72
N ALA A 245 12.78 -14.85 9.92
CA ALA A 245 12.89 -13.71 10.82
C ALA A 245 14.30 -13.58 11.38
N PHE A 246 14.80 -12.34 11.42
CA PHE A 246 16.10 -12.01 12.02
C PHE A 246 16.13 -10.58 12.54
N SER A 247 17.00 -10.34 13.51
CA SER A 247 17.32 -9.00 13.98
C SER A 247 18.84 -8.72 13.87
N TYR A 248 19.18 -7.45 13.86
CA TYR A 248 20.57 -6.97 13.92
C TYR A 248 20.64 -5.62 14.63
N GLY A 249 21.68 -5.43 15.42
CA GLY A 249 21.93 -4.19 16.11
C GLY A 249 22.60 -3.16 15.20
N LEU A 250 22.32 -1.88 15.44
CA LEU A 250 22.92 -0.73 14.80
C LEU A 250 23.87 -0.05 15.80
N ASN A 251 25.16 -0.06 15.55
CA ASN A 251 26.17 0.58 16.40
C ASN A 251 26.16 2.09 16.16
N VAL A 252 25.33 2.78 16.91
CA VAL A 252 25.16 4.22 16.86
C VAL A 252 25.58 4.81 18.21
N PRO A 253 26.72 5.55 18.31
CA PRO A 253 27.28 5.98 19.59
C PRO A 253 26.47 7.08 20.28
N ARG A 254 25.61 7.79 19.55
CA ARG A 254 24.77 8.90 20.03
C ARG A 254 23.54 9.04 19.13
N THR A 255 22.60 9.88 19.52
CA THR A 255 21.48 10.26 18.65
C THR A 255 22.01 10.81 17.32
N GLU A 256 21.54 10.21 16.22
CA GLU A 256 21.91 10.58 14.86
C GLU A 256 20.69 11.10 14.11
N PHE A 257 20.93 12.16 13.34
CA PHE A 257 19.95 12.72 12.42
C PHE A 257 20.31 12.31 10.99
N GLU A 258 19.31 11.87 10.22
CA GLU A 258 19.44 11.49 8.83
C GLU A 258 18.48 12.31 7.96
N PHE A 259 18.98 12.84 6.87
CA PHE A 259 18.16 13.53 5.87
C PHE A 259 18.41 12.93 4.50
N LEU A 260 17.33 12.47 3.87
CA LEU A 260 17.33 11.93 2.52
C LEU A 260 16.36 12.76 1.67
N ALA A 261 16.70 12.97 0.41
CA ALA A 261 15.84 13.70 -0.51
C ALA A 261 15.70 12.97 -1.85
N TYR A 262 14.63 13.28 -2.54
CA TYR A 262 14.37 12.82 -3.90
C TYR A 262 13.71 13.95 -4.70
N ARG A 263 14.20 14.18 -5.91
CA ARG A 263 13.55 15.05 -6.88
C ARG A 263 13.79 14.49 -8.27
N ALA A 264 12.72 14.13 -8.96
CA ALA A 264 12.82 13.52 -10.26
C ALA A 264 13.58 14.42 -11.25
N PRO A 265 14.56 13.89 -11.98
CA PRO A 265 15.21 14.62 -13.07
C PRO A 265 14.16 14.95 -14.13
N GLU A 266 14.39 16.03 -14.86
CA GLU A 266 13.59 16.37 -16.03
C GLU A 266 13.72 15.27 -17.08
N ARG A 267 12.66 14.51 -17.33
CA ARG A 267 12.71 13.31 -18.18
C ARG A 267 12.43 13.60 -19.64
N ILE A 268 11.67 14.65 -19.93
CA ILE A 268 11.22 14.99 -21.29
C ILE A 268 11.06 16.50 -21.39
N LYS A 269 11.59 17.11 -22.43
CA LYS A 269 11.30 18.49 -22.75
C LYS A 269 9.83 18.61 -23.16
N ALA A 270 9.07 19.47 -22.49
CA ALA A 270 7.65 19.71 -22.77
C ALA A 270 7.39 20.09 -24.25
N GLU A 271 8.42 20.57 -24.94
CA GLU A 271 8.39 20.91 -26.37
C GLU A 271 8.29 19.66 -27.28
N GLU A 272 8.67 18.49 -26.81
CA GLU A 272 8.64 17.24 -27.58
C GLU A 272 7.31 16.51 -27.47
N LEU A 273 6.55 16.77 -26.42
CA LEU A 273 5.21 16.25 -26.20
C LEU A 273 4.20 17.39 -26.24
N ARG A 274 3.16 17.25 -27.06
CA ARG A 274 2.08 18.24 -27.13
C ARG A 274 1.15 18.22 -25.91
N ASP A 275 1.14 17.15 -25.13
CA ASP A 275 0.50 17.12 -23.83
C ASP A 275 1.54 17.29 -22.70
N PRO A 276 1.67 18.50 -22.11
CA PRO A 276 2.60 18.74 -21.01
C PRO A 276 2.35 17.83 -19.80
N ARG A 277 1.11 17.31 -19.63
CA ARG A 277 0.76 16.39 -18.53
C ARG A 277 1.45 15.03 -18.66
N LEU A 278 1.79 14.60 -19.87
CA LEU A 278 2.56 13.40 -20.13
C LEU A 278 4.06 13.61 -19.90
N ALA A 279 4.51 14.87 -19.96
CA ALA A 279 5.87 15.29 -19.69
C ALA A 279 6.08 15.77 -18.25
N GLU A 280 4.99 15.84 -17.45
CA GLU A 280 5.10 16.40 -16.10
C GLU A 280 6.12 15.64 -15.27
N ARG A 281 7.27 16.30 -15.11
CA ARG A 281 8.08 16.22 -13.93
C ARG A 281 7.18 16.55 -12.75
N GLU A 282 7.19 15.75 -11.71
CA GLU A 282 6.71 16.21 -10.42
C GLU A 282 7.60 17.39 -10.02
N PRO A 283 7.15 18.64 -10.10
CA PRO A 283 8.05 19.80 -10.00
C PRO A 283 8.67 19.90 -8.63
N ASP A 284 8.00 19.35 -7.61
CA ASP A 284 8.38 19.43 -6.23
C ASP A 284 9.12 18.18 -5.77
N GLY A 285 10.11 18.38 -4.93
CA GLY A 285 10.88 17.31 -4.34
C GLY A 285 10.18 16.67 -3.14
N TYR A 286 10.74 15.55 -2.70
CA TYR A 286 10.34 14.79 -1.53
C TYR A 286 11.54 14.66 -0.60
N PHE A 287 11.28 14.55 0.69
CA PHE A 287 12.32 14.30 1.68
C PHE A 287 11.85 13.37 2.79
N GLU A 288 12.81 12.71 3.42
CA GLU A 288 12.70 12.06 4.71
C GLU A 288 13.71 12.68 5.66
N ALA A 289 13.24 13.11 6.83
CA ALA A 289 14.07 13.59 7.94
C ALA A 289 13.85 12.64 9.12
N ALA A 290 14.83 11.87 9.52
CA ALA A 290 14.71 10.87 10.56
C ALA A 290 15.72 11.08 11.68
N ALA A 291 15.32 10.74 12.91
CA ALA A 291 16.21 10.67 14.06
C ALA A 291 16.26 9.23 14.59
N LEU A 292 17.46 8.72 14.80
CA LEU A 292 17.71 7.50 15.56
C LEU A 292 18.23 7.91 16.93
N PHE A 293 17.38 7.75 17.95
CA PHE A 293 17.66 8.23 19.31
C PHE A 293 18.58 7.26 20.04
N ASN A 294 19.68 7.76 20.57
CA ASN A 294 20.55 7.09 21.52
C ASN A 294 21.16 8.13 22.48
N GLU A 295 20.32 8.71 23.35
CA GLU A 295 20.78 9.75 24.29
C GLU A 295 21.70 9.18 25.38
N ALA A 296 21.48 7.94 25.78
CA ALA A 296 22.27 7.26 26.80
C ALA A 296 23.58 6.63 26.29
N GLY A 297 23.86 6.67 24.96
CA GLY A 297 25.03 6.03 24.36
C GLY A 297 25.07 4.52 24.54
N ARG A 298 23.91 3.84 24.46
CA ARG A 298 23.77 2.41 24.72
C ARG A 298 24.29 1.58 23.55
N ALA A 299 24.69 0.35 23.89
CA ALA A 299 24.92 -0.66 22.88
C ALA A 299 23.55 -1.22 22.35
N PRO A 300 23.51 -1.73 21.10
CA PRO A 300 22.33 -2.37 20.55
C PRO A 300 21.79 -3.48 21.46
N GLY A 301 20.47 -3.54 21.60
CA GLY A 301 19.79 -4.54 22.44
C GLY A 301 19.89 -4.35 23.95
N ALA A 302 20.70 -3.37 24.40
CA ALA A 302 20.84 -3.07 25.83
C ALA A 302 19.61 -2.30 26.31
N THR A 303 19.08 -2.71 27.46
CA THR A 303 17.97 -2.03 28.14
C THR A 303 18.34 -1.82 29.59
N ASP A 304 18.16 -0.60 30.12
CA ASP A 304 18.30 -0.36 31.56
C ASP A 304 17.18 -1.06 32.32
N ALA A 305 17.41 -1.31 33.62
CA ALA A 305 16.33 -1.74 34.48
C ALA A 305 15.20 -0.68 34.49
N PRO A 306 13.95 -1.10 34.31
CA PRO A 306 12.83 -0.16 34.34
C PRO A 306 12.69 0.46 35.73
N PRO A 307 12.22 1.71 35.84
CA PRO A 307 11.82 2.25 37.14
C PRO A 307 10.67 1.42 37.73
N ALA A 308 10.46 1.50 39.05
CA ALA A 308 9.34 0.82 39.69
C ALA A 308 7.99 1.31 39.10
N ARG A 309 7.15 0.38 38.66
CA ARG A 309 5.93 0.63 37.91
C ARG A 309 4.68 0.23 38.69
N SER A 310 3.58 0.88 38.36
CA SER A 310 2.24 0.51 38.83
C SER A 310 1.39 0.17 37.59
N ILE A 311 1.14 -1.11 37.32
CA ILE A 311 0.63 -1.58 36.03
C ILE A 311 -0.76 -2.19 36.21
N LEU A 312 -1.75 -1.69 35.48
CA LEU A 312 -3.04 -2.34 35.31
C LEU A 312 -3.05 -3.10 33.98
N ILE A 313 -3.07 -4.42 34.04
CA ILE A 313 -3.12 -5.29 32.87
C ILE A 313 -4.58 -5.55 32.51
N MET A 314 -4.92 -5.40 31.24
CA MET A 314 -6.26 -5.68 30.67
C MET A 314 -6.11 -6.77 29.62
N LEU A 315 -6.77 -7.89 29.80
CA LEU A 315 -6.80 -8.99 28.83
C LEU A 315 -8.21 -9.16 28.28
N ASP A 316 -8.33 -9.08 26.96
CA ASP A 316 -9.57 -9.32 26.23
C ASP A 316 -9.90 -10.84 26.25
N THR A 317 -11.12 -11.15 26.69
CA THR A 317 -11.67 -12.51 26.76
C THR A 317 -12.97 -12.64 25.96
N SER A 318 -13.18 -11.76 24.98
CA SER A 318 -14.32 -11.82 24.07
C SER A 318 -14.18 -12.97 23.05
N LEU A 319 -15.28 -13.32 22.40
CA LEU A 319 -15.31 -14.40 21.42
C LEU A 319 -14.46 -14.13 20.17
N SER A 320 -14.12 -12.87 19.88
CA SER A 320 -13.21 -12.54 18.77
C SER A 320 -11.77 -12.96 19.01
N MET A 321 -11.40 -13.17 20.29
CA MET A 321 -10.09 -13.65 20.73
C MET A 321 -9.95 -15.19 20.71
N ASN A 322 -10.71 -15.87 19.85
CA ASN A 322 -10.74 -17.34 19.78
C ASN A 322 -9.45 -17.93 19.19
N TRP A 323 -9.23 -19.22 19.46
CA TRP A 323 -8.16 -20.08 18.93
C TRP A 323 -6.76 -19.48 19.15
N GLU A 324 -6.00 -19.32 18.08
CA GLU A 324 -4.60 -18.86 18.05
C GLU A 324 -4.40 -17.49 18.72
N LYS A 325 -5.38 -16.59 18.63
CA LYS A 325 -5.32 -15.28 19.29
C LYS A 325 -5.31 -15.42 20.82
N LEU A 326 -6.09 -16.34 21.36
CA LEU A 326 -6.11 -16.57 22.80
C LEU A 326 -4.77 -17.07 23.32
N ASP A 327 -4.16 -18.02 22.61
CA ASP A 327 -2.83 -18.55 22.98
C ASP A 327 -1.78 -17.44 22.96
N ARG A 328 -1.79 -16.60 21.92
CA ARG A 328 -0.90 -15.43 21.81
C ARG A 328 -1.15 -14.39 22.88
N ALA A 329 -2.40 -14.09 23.18
CA ALA A 329 -2.77 -13.16 24.24
C ALA A 329 -2.32 -13.67 25.61
N TYR A 330 -2.43 -14.98 25.84
CA TYR A 330 -1.93 -15.63 27.04
C TYR A 330 -0.40 -15.55 27.13
N GLU A 331 0.35 -15.95 26.08
CA GLU A 331 1.82 -15.84 26.02
C GLU A 331 2.29 -14.39 26.26
N THR A 332 1.63 -13.42 25.63
CA THR A 332 1.93 -11.99 25.80
C THR A 332 1.73 -11.57 27.26
N THR A 333 0.60 -11.96 27.86
CA THR A 333 0.26 -11.62 29.24
C THR A 333 1.19 -12.32 30.23
N GLU A 334 1.51 -13.60 30.01
CA GLU A 334 2.48 -14.34 30.84
C GLU A 334 3.87 -13.71 30.75
N GLY A 335 4.34 -13.40 29.53
CA GLY A 335 5.64 -12.74 29.33
C GLY A 335 5.72 -11.38 30.02
N LEU A 336 4.64 -10.57 29.95
CA LEU A 336 4.52 -9.32 30.66
C LEU A 336 4.57 -9.53 32.19
N LEU A 337 3.76 -10.43 32.73
CA LEU A 337 3.70 -10.72 34.19
C LEU A 337 5.06 -11.20 34.71
N ARG A 338 5.75 -12.10 33.96
CA ARG A 338 7.08 -12.60 34.33
C ARG A 338 8.19 -11.57 34.17
N SER A 339 7.96 -10.49 33.42
CA SER A 339 8.91 -9.37 33.30
C SER A 339 8.83 -8.39 34.46
N LEU A 340 7.82 -8.49 35.34
CA LEU A 340 7.66 -7.63 36.49
C LEU A 340 8.72 -7.95 37.56
N THR A 341 9.14 -6.92 38.24
CA THR A 341 10.10 -7.03 39.36
C THR A 341 9.36 -6.89 40.72
N PRO A 342 9.92 -7.37 41.84
CA PRO A 342 9.30 -7.20 43.15
C PRO A 342 9.05 -5.75 43.57
N GLN A 343 9.67 -4.78 42.90
CA GLN A 343 9.44 -3.36 43.12
C GLN A 343 8.18 -2.84 42.36
N ASP A 344 7.68 -3.61 41.41
CA ASP A 344 6.48 -3.26 40.65
C ASP A 344 5.22 -3.62 41.47
N SER A 345 4.13 -2.95 41.21
CA SER A 345 2.81 -3.34 41.65
C SER A 345 1.90 -3.50 40.47
N PHE A 346 0.99 -4.49 40.52
CA PHE A 346 0.08 -4.73 39.40
C PHE A 346 -1.32 -5.09 39.85
N ASN A 347 -2.28 -4.94 38.95
CA ASN A 347 -3.58 -5.60 39.00
C ASN A 347 -3.90 -6.14 37.60
N LEU A 348 -4.82 -7.06 37.51
CA LEU A 348 -5.25 -7.69 36.26
C LEU A 348 -6.76 -7.64 36.15
N ILE A 349 -7.26 -7.25 35.00
CA ILE A 349 -8.67 -7.34 34.61
C ILE A 349 -8.82 -8.18 33.36
N LEU A 350 -9.85 -8.98 33.32
CA LEU A 350 -10.36 -9.68 32.16
C LEU A 350 -11.61 -8.96 31.70
N PHE A 351 -11.74 -8.72 30.41
CA PHE A 351 -12.90 -8.00 29.89
C PHE A 351 -13.46 -8.62 28.61
N ASN A 352 -14.77 -8.53 28.48
CA ASN A 352 -15.57 -8.84 27.30
C ASN A 352 -16.80 -7.92 27.28
N ASP A 353 -18.01 -8.41 27.47
CA ASP A 353 -19.22 -7.65 27.81
C ASP A 353 -19.31 -7.31 29.31
N ASP A 354 -18.47 -7.90 30.15
CA ASP A 354 -18.28 -7.65 31.57
C ASP A 354 -16.81 -7.41 31.92
N VAL A 355 -16.51 -7.04 33.15
CA VAL A 355 -15.17 -6.77 33.66
C VAL A 355 -14.91 -7.51 34.95
N LEU A 356 -14.02 -8.51 34.91
CA LEU A 356 -13.58 -9.29 36.07
C LEU A 356 -12.22 -8.77 36.56
N THR A 357 -12.05 -8.59 37.86
CA THR A 357 -10.83 -8.05 38.46
C THR A 357 -10.17 -9.10 39.35
N LEU A 358 -8.84 -9.27 39.22
CA LEU A 358 -8.05 -10.22 40.04
C LEU A 358 -8.15 -9.89 41.54
N SER A 359 -8.10 -8.61 41.89
CA SER A 359 -8.22 -8.15 43.27
C SER A 359 -8.75 -6.70 43.31
N ASP A 360 -9.28 -6.29 44.51
CA ASP A 360 -9.81 -4.92 44.72
C ASP A 360 -8.70 -3.86 44.66
N LYS A 361 -7.45 -4.21 44.94
CA LYS A 361 -6.30 -3.31 44.97
C LYS A 361 -5.13 -3.93 44.24
N ALA A 362 -4.19 -3.06 43.75
CA ALA A 362 -2.94 -3.53 43.21
C ALA A 362 -2.13 -4.34 44.24
N VAL A 363 -1.49 -5.40 43.78
CA VAL A 363 -0.62 -6.28 44.58
C VAL A 363 0.83 -6.11 44.13
N ASP A 364 1.81 -6.36 45.02
CA ASP A 364 3.20 -6.38 44.65
C ASP A 364 3.53 -7.57 43.73
N ALA A 365 4.40 -7.38 42.75
CA ALA A 365 4.74 -8.39 41.75
C ALA A 365 5.69 -9.48 42.31
N ARG A 366 5.27 -10.15 43.37
CA ARG A 366 5.95 -11.32 43.93
C ARG A 366 5.55 -12.57 43.15
N THR A 367 6.41 -13.59 43.16
CA THR A 367 6.21 -14.81 42.42
C THR A 367 4.84 -15.46 42.73
N ASP A 368 4.43 -15.50 44.01
CA ASP A 368 3.13 -16.03 44.41
C ASP A 368 1.94 -15.30 43.80
N GLN A 369 2.03 -13.97 43.70
CA GLN A 369 0.98 -13.14 43.09
C GLN A 369 0.96 -13.24 41.58
N VAL A 370 2.12 -13.37 40.94
CA VAL A 370 2.22 -13.63 39.50
C VAL A 370 1.60 -14.98 39.14
N GLU A 371 1.92 -16.07 39.90
CA GLU A 371 1.30 -17.38 39.67
C GLU A 371 -0.21 -17.38 39.95
N ARG A 372 -0.67 -16.60 40.94
CA ARG A 372 -2.10 -16.38 41.17
C ARG A 372 -2.78 -15.70 39.99
N ALA A 373 -2.14 -14.69 39.38
CA ALA A 373 -2.66 -14.02 38.20
C ALA A 373 -2.73 -14.96 36.99
N LEU A 374 -1.70 -15.76 36.77
CA LEU A 374 -1.69 -16.75 35.68
C LEU A 374 -2.79 -17.82 35.90
N SER A 375 -3.00 -18.24 37.15
CA SER A 375 -4.09 -19.17 37.49
C SER A 375 -5.47 -18.54 37.26
N PHE A 376 -5.63 -17.25 37.55
CA PHE A 376 -6.85 -16.50 37.32
C PHE A 376 -7.17 -16.42 35.80
N ILE A 377 -6.19 -16.15 34.95
CA ILE A 377 -6.36 -16.18 33.49
C ILE A 377 -6.76 -17.56 33.00
N LYS A 378 -6.06 -18.63 33.47
CA LYS A 378 -6.34 -20.02 33.08
C LYS A 378 -7.73 -20.50 33.49
N SER A 379 -8.31 -19.92 34.52
CA SER A 379 -9.67 -20.26 34.97
C SER A 379 -10.76 -19.50 34.21
N SER A 380 -10.39 -18.56 33.35
CA SER A 380 -11.32 -17.79 32.50
C SER A 380 -11.71 -18.58 31.24
N TYR A 381 -12.76 -18.15 30.60
CA TYR A 381 -13.23 -18.68 29.32
C TYR A 381 -13.67 -17.54 28.42
N LEU A 382 -13.58 -17.76 27.11
CA LEU A 382 -14.05 -16.77 26.13
C LEU A 382 -15.58 -16.72 26.14
N SER A 383 -16.14 -15.52 26.19
CA SER A 383 -17.59 -15.31 26.13
C SER A 383 -17.93 -13.91 25.69
N GLY A 384 -19.17 -13.74 25.21
CA GLY A 384 -19.76 -12.45 24.91
C GLY A 384 -19.12 -11.69 23.77
N GLY A 385 -19.55 -10.44 23.62
CA GLY A 385 -18.95 -9.47 22.73
C GLY A 385 -17.90 -8.62 23.46
N THR A 386 -17.47 -7.53 22.83
CA THR A 386 -16.47 -6.60 23.37
C THR A 386 -17.06 -5.21 23.57
N ASP A 387 -17.19 -4.74 24.84
CA ASP A 387 -17.42 -3.31 25.14
C ASP A 387 -16.11 -2.64 25.56
N LEU A 388 -15.28 -2.34 24.56
CA LEU A 388 -13.97 -1.72 24.78
C LEU A 388 -14.07 -0.37 25.48
N GLY A 389 -15.11 0.42 25.18
CA GLY A 389 -15.32 1.72 25.82
C GLY A 389 -15.59 1.61 27.32
N ALA A 390 -16.45 0.67 27.74
CA ALA A 390 -16.74 0.44 29.16
C ALA A 390 -15.54 -0.16 29.89
N ALA A 391 -14.81 -1.08 29.25
CA ALA A 391 -13.60 -1.67 29.81
C ALA A 391 -12.52 -0.60 30.08
N LEU A 392 -12.27 0.29 29.12
CA LEU A 392 -11.32 1.40 29.27
C LEU A 392 -11.73 2.42 30.33
N GLU A 393 -13.03 2.75 30.44
CA GLU A 393 -13.55 3.60 31.53
C GLU A 393 -13.32 2.96 32.90
N ARG A 394 -13.58 1.66 33.02
CA ARG A 394 -13.37 0.92 34.26
C ARG A 394 -11.89 0.86 34.61
N ALA A 395 -11.02 0.59 33.63
CA ALA A 395 -9.57 0.57 33.82
C ALA A 395 -9.03 1.93 34.27
N ALA A 396 -9.47 3.04 33.66
CA ALA A 396 -9.09 4.37 34.06
C ALA A 396 -9.50 4.68 35.52
N LYS A 397 -10.66 4.19 35.98
CA LYS A 397 -11.09 4.33 37.37
C LYS A 397 -10.21 3.52 38.33
N ILE A 398 -9.96 2.25 38.02
CA ILE A 398 -9.11 1.39 38.86
C ILE A 398 -7.68 1.94 38.95
N SER A 399 -7.13 2.45 37.85
CA SER A 399 -5.76 2.99 37.82
C SER A 399 -5.55 4.19 38.76
N LYS A 400 -6.60 4.94 39.10
CA LYS A 400 -6.51 6.06 40.05
C LYS A 400 -6.23 5.61 41.49
N ASP A 401 -6.72 4.43 41.86
CA ASP A 401 -6.56 3.84 43.20
C ASP A 401 -5.23 3.09 43.33
N MET A 402 -4.43 3.01 42.27
CA MET A 402 -3.11 2.37 42.27
C MET A 402 -2.03 3.29 42.89
N PRO A 403 -0.93 2.74 43.40
CA PRO A 403 0.13 3.51 44.05
C PRO A 403 0.60 4.74 43.25
N SER A 404 0.61 5.92 43.90
CA SER A 404 0.91 7.19 43.22
C SER A 404 2.38 7.55 43.17
N ASN A 405 3.20 6.82 43.92
CA ASN A 405 4.67 6.99 43.96
C ASN A 405 5.38 6.28 42.82
N LYS A 406 4.63 5.63 41.91
CA LYS A 406 5.15 4.90 40.75
C LYS A 406 4.46 5.40 39.47
N GLU A 407 5.12 5.24 38.35
CA GLU A 407 4.50 5.51 37.02
C GLU A 407 3.28 4.61 36.82
N ARG A 408 2.13 5.22 36.52
CA ARG A 408 0.88 4.48 36.27
C ARG A 408 0.73 4.14 34.80
N SER A 409 0.65 2.86 34.52
CA SER A 409 0.50 2.31 33.19
C SER A 409 -0.73 1.40 33.10
N ILE A 410 -1.54 1.58 32.06
CA ILE A 410 -2.56 0.61 31.66
C ILE A 410 -1.98 -0.14 30.47
N VAL A 411 -1.93 -1.46 30.56
CA VAL A 411 -1.46 -2.33 29.47
C VAL A 411 -2.62 -3.16 28.98
N MET A 412 -3.03 -2.96 27.73
CA MET A 412 -4.18 -3.65 27.15
C MET A 412 -3.73 -4.63 26.06
N ILE A 413 -4.25 -5.84 26.11
CA ILE A 413 -4.00 -6.94 25.16
C ILE A 413 -5.34 -7.33 24.55
N THR A 414 -5.55 -7.09 23.25
CA THR A 414 -6.85 -7.21 22.56
C THR A 414 -6.65 -7.21 21.04
N ASP A 415 -7.64 -7.67 20.28
CA ASP A 415 -7.71 -7.41 18.83
C ASP A 415 -8.36 -6.04 18.49
N GLY A 416 -9.01 -5.39 19.48
CA GLY A 416 -9.63 -4.08 19.31
C GLY A 416 -10.95 -4.10 18.55
N ASN A 417 -11.52 -5.26 18.26
CA ASN A 417 -12.77 -5.42 17.54
C ASN A 417 -13.97 -5.25 18.49
N THR A 418 -14.40 -4.01 18.70
CA THR A 418 -15.57 -3.72 19.55
C THR A 418 -16.87 -4.12 18.85
N THR A 419 -17.71 -4.91 19.53
CA THR A 419 -18.99 -5.42 19.01
C THR A 419 -20.20 -4.91 19.76
N LEU A 420 -19.99 -4.37 20.96
CA LEU A 420 -21.04 -3.83 21.83
C LEU A 420 -20.88 -2.31 21.98
N SER A 421 -21.97 -1.65 22.37
CA SER A 421 -22.03 -0.19 22.54
C SER A 421 -21.65 0.60 21.28
N THR A 422 -20.61 1.39 21.29
CA THR A 422 -20.18 2.18 20.13
C THR A 422 -18.95 1.58 19.46
N THR A 423 -19.02 1.40 18.14
CA THR A 423 -17.92 0.96 17.29
C THR A 423 -17.14 2.13 16.70
N ARG A 424 -17.60 3.38 16.88
CA ARG A 424 -16.95 4.56 16.31
C ARG A 424 -15.69 4.91 17.09
N THR A 425 -14.55 4.89 16.42
CA THR A 425 -13.22 5.21 16.99
C THR A 425 -13.23 6.46 17.85
N ARG A 426 -13.81 7.56 17.37
CA ARG A 426 -13.90 8.83 18.10
C ARG A 426 -14.65 8.69 19.44
N ALA A 427 -15.78 8.00 19.46
CA ALA A 427 -16.58 7.87 20.66
C ALA A 427 -15.90 7.02 21.74
N VAL A 428 -15.21 5.94 21.35
CA VAL A 428 -14.40 5.14 22.29
C VAL A 428 -13.26 5.99 22.87
N LEU A 429 -12.57 6.75 22.01
CA LEU A 429 -11.47 7.63 22.39
C LEU A 429 -11.94 8.71 23.39
N GLU A 430 -13.03 9.41 23.12
CA GLU A 430 -13.60 10.45 23.99
C GLU A 430 -14.03 9.89 25.37
N ARG A 431 -14.62 8.68 25.39
CA ARG A 431 -14.98 8.01 26.65
C ARG A 431 -13.74 7.74 27.50
N PHE A 432 -12.70 7.16 26.90
CA PHE A 432 -11.43 6.89 27.59
C PHE A 432 -10.76 8.18 28.09
N GLN A 433 -10.62 9.18 27.23
CA GLN A 433 -10.00 10.46 27.60
C GLN A 433 -10.73 11.13 28.78
N LYS A 434 -12.07 11.22 28.71
CA LYS A 434 -12.87 11.77 29.79
C LYS A 434 -12.67 11.03 31.12
N ALA A 435 -12.58 9.70 31.07
CA ALA A 435 -12.33 8.88 32.25
C ALA A 435 -10.90 9.07 32.77
N ASN A 436 -9.91 9.12 31.90
CA ASN A 436 -8.51 9.25 32.27
C ASN A 436 -8.14 10.67 32.74
N ASP A 437 -8.77 11.72 32.18
CA ASP A 437 -8.54 13.12 32.55
C ASP A 437 -9.17 13.51 33.88
N SER A 438 -10.10 12.74 34.42
CA SER A 438 -10.77 13.03 35.68
C SER A 438 -9.93 12.73 36.95
N GLY A 439 -8.61 12.50 36.78
CA GLY A 439 -7.65 12.21 37.87
C GLY A 439 -6.21 12.16 37.39
N PRO A 440 -5.32 11.54 38.14
CA PRO A 440 -3.94 11.30 37.68
C PRO A 440 -3.96 10.46 36.43
N LYS A 441 -3.39 10.97 35.33
CA LYS A 441 -3.42 10.33 34.00
C LYS A 441 -2.55 9.08 34.01
N ALA A 442 -3.07 7.98 33.45
CA ALA A 442 -2.31 6.79 33.12
C ALA A 442 -1.95 6.79 31.63
N ARG A 443 -0.79 6.27 31.29
CA ARG A 443 -0.42 5.98 29.90
C ARG A 443 -0.99 4.63 29.50
N LEU A 444 -1.58 4.55 28.32
CA LEU A 444 -2.15 3.32 27.77
C LEU A 444 -1.18 2.71 26.78
N TYR A 445 -0.64 1.56 27.14
CA TYR A 445 0.17 0.72 26.28
C TYR A 445 -0.72 -0.38 25.69
N VAL A 446 -0.73 -0.54 24.39
CA VAL A 446 -1.61 -1.50 23.73
C VAL A 446 -0.80 -2.49 22.92
N PHE A 447 -1.04 -3.76 23.18
CA PHE A 447 -0.51 -4.86 22.37
C PHE A 447 -1.66 -5.54 21.63
N GLY A 448 -1.74 -5.27 20.32
CA GLY A 448 -2.74 -5.87 19.45
C GLY A 448 -2.42 -7.33 19.14
N ILE A 449 -3.44 -8.17 19.05
CA ILE A 449 -3.29 -9.59 18.71
C ILE A 449 -4.21 -9.96 17.55
N GLY A 450 -3.62 -10.55 16.53
CA GLY A 450 -4.35 -11.08 15.40
C GLY A 450 -4.12 -10.31 14.09
N SER A 451 -4.30 -11.00 12.99
CA SER A 451 -4.19 -10.42 11.64
C SER A 451 -5.32 -9.43 11.31
N ASP A 452 -6.45 -9.53 12.03
CA ASP A 452 -7.64 -8.68 11.94
C ASP A 452 -7.68 -7.57 13.02
N THR A 453 -6.56 -7.31 13.69
CA THR A 453 -6.45 -6.28 14.74
C THR A 453 -6.84 -4.90 14.21
N ASN A 454 -7.70 -4.20 14.96
CA ASN A 454 -8.08 -2.81 14.68
C ASN A 454 -6.94 -1.84 15.04
N ILE A 455 -5.88 -1.84 14.23
CA ILE A 455 -4.63 -1.09 14.49
C ILE A 455 -4.86 0.42 14.57
N ARG A 456 -5.89 0.95 13.87
CA ARG A 456 -6.18 2.39 13.88
C ARG A 456 -6.78 2.83 15.19
N LEU A 457 -7.84 2.16 15.66
CA LEU A 457 -8.43 2.45 16.96
C LEU A 457 -7.40 2.31 18.08
N LEU A 458 -6.68 1.18 18.09
CA LEU A 458 -5.71 0.88 19.14
C LEU A 458 -4.51 1.86 19.11
N GLY A 459 -4.01 2.21 17.94
CA GLY A 459 -2.96 3.21 17.77
C GLY A 459 -3.38 4.60 18.23
N GLU A 460 -4.62 5.04 17.92
CA GLU A 460 -5.15 6.33 18.38
C GLU A 460 -5.34 6.37 19.91
N LEU A 461 -5.81 5.28 20.52
CA LEU A 461 -5.95 5.17 21.96
C LEU A 461 -4.59 5.30 22.70
N ALA A 462 -3.59 4.58 22.22
CA ALA A 462 -2.23 4.66 22.78
C ALA A 462 -1.64 6.07 22.62
N ARG A 463 -1.74 6.64 21.41
CA ARG A 463 -1.24 7.99 21.09
C ARG A 463 -1.89 9.06 21.98
N ALA A 464 -3.20 9.02 22.16
CA ALA A 464 -3.95 10.01 22.93
C ALA A 464 -3.54 10.07 24.41
N SER A 465 -2.95 9.00 24.94
CA SER A 465 -2.45 8.92 26.32
C SER A 465 -0.92 9.02 26.43
N ARG A 466 -0.21 9.33 25.32
CA ARG A 466 1.28 9.30 25.22
C ARG A 466 1.86 7.94 25.59
N GLY A 467 1.13 6.89 25.34
CA GLY A 467 1.58 5.51 25.52
C GLY A 467 2.21 4.96 24.24
N TYR A 468 2.08 3.67 24.05
CA TYR A 468 2.74 2.98 22.96
C TYR A 468 1.85 1.87 22.41
N PHE A 469 1.82 1.69 21.11
CA PHE A 469 1.11 0.65 20.42
C PHE A 469 2.08 -0.28 19.68
N ASP A 470 1.89 -1.56 19.88
CA ASP A 470 2.49 -2.61 19.08
C ASP A 470 1.47 -3.69 18.77
N TRP A 471 1.81 -4.60 17.87
CA TRP A 471 0.89 -5.56 17.35
C TRP A 471 1.62 -6.81 16.84
N SER A 472 0.99 -7.97 17.00
CA SER A 472 1.50 -9.26 16.54
C SER A 472 0.40 -10.07 15.87
N ARG A 473 0.72 -10.69 14.73
CA ARG A 473 -0.15 -11.72 14.17
C ARG A 473 -0.05 -12.99 15.02
N GLU A 474 -0.96 -13.91 14.81
CA GLU A 474 -1.02 -15.19 15.49
C GLU A 474 0.27 -16.00 15.28
N THR A 475 0.85 -15.91 14.07
CA THR A 475 2.01 -16.68 13.63
C THR A 475 3.35 -16.00 13.83
N ASP A 476 3.41 -14.71 14.20
CA ASP A 476 4.66 -13.97 14.36
C ASP A 476 5.52 -14.51 15.52
N ASP A 477 6.86 -14.37 15.40
CA ASP A 477 7.72 -14.52 16.57
C ASP A 477 7.48 -13.38 17.56
N LEU A 478 6.93 -13.74 18.71
CA LEU A 478 6.57 -12.81 19.76
C LEU A 478 7.78 -12.24 20.50
N SER A 479 8.92 -12.92 20.50
CA SER A 479 10.05 -12.65 21.39
C SER A 479 10.62 -11.22 21.21
N PHE A 480 10.84 -10.78 19.97
CA PHE A 480 11.35 -9.44 19.67
C PHE A 480 10.31 -8.37 20.00
N LYS A 481 9.09 -8.55 19.52
CA LYS A 481 8.00 -7.57 19.70
C LYS A 481 7.64 -7.38 21.17
N LEU A 482 7.54 -8.48 21.92
CA LEU A 482 7.25 -8.42 23.35
C LEU A 482 8.40 -7.79 24.15
N LYS A 483 9.66 -8.16 23.87
CA LYS A 483 10.84 -7.50 24.48
C LYS A 483 10.81 -6.00 24.22
N SER A 484 10.59 -5.60 22.97
CA SER A 484 10.48 -4.20 22.57
C SER A 484 9.34 -3.47 23.29
N PHE A 485 8.15 -4.06 23.32
CA PHE A 485 6.97 -3.50 23.96
C PHE A 485 7.17 -3.32 25.47
N VAL A 486 7.58 -4.38 26.17
CA VAL A 486 7.79 -4.37 27.62
C VAL A 486 8.87 -3.35 28.02
N SER A 487 9.91 -3.17 27.19
CA SER A 487 10.99 -2.21 27.46
C SER A 487 10.53 -0.77 27.53
N LYS A 488 9.35 -0.43 27.02
CA LYS A 488 8.79 0.92 26.99
C LYS A 488 7.84 1.22 28.15
N ILE A 489 7.29 0.19 28.78
CA ILE A 489 6.31 0.34 29.87
C ILE A 489 6.97 0.99 31.09
N GLY A 490 6.40 2.10 31.54
CA GLY A 490 6.89 2.85 32.70
C GLY A 490 8.12 3.72 32.44
N ARG A 491 8.55 3.86 31.17
CA ARG A 491 9.63 4.79 30.77
C ARG A 491 9.06 6.09 30.23
N ASP A 492 9.80 7.16 30.46
CA ASP A 492 9.47 8.45 29.85
C ASP A 492 9.81 8.43 28.36
N PRO A 493 8.82 8.71 27.50
CA PRO A 493 9.08 8.88 26.09
C PRO A 493 9.75 10.24 25.81
N ILE A 494 10.32 10.35 24.63
CA ILE A 494 10.58 11.64 23.97
C ILE A 494 9.26 12.01 23.30
N ASP A 495 8.54 12.99 23.85
CA ASP A 495 7.19 13.36 23.40
C ASP A 495 7.16 14.68 22.63
N SER A 496 5.99 15.01 22.10
CA SER A 496 5.74 16.25 21.34
C SER A 496 6.72 16.46 20.19
N LEU A 497 7.21 15.34 19.63
CA LEU A 497 8.15 15.37 18.51
C LEU A 497 7.46 15.86 17.24
N LYS A 498 8.06 16.88 16.63
CA LYS A 498 7.61 17.45 15.37
C LYS A 498 8.78 17.96 14.54
N LEU A 499 8.61 17.94 13.24
CA LEU A 499 9.50 18.65 12.35
C LEU A 499 9.14 20.14 12.40
N GLN A 500 10.08 20.97 12.83
CA GLN A 500 9.93 22.42 12.75
C GLN A 500 10.13 22.83 11.28
N ASN A 501 9.10 23.43 10.72
CA ASN A 501 9.16 23.92 9.35
C ASN A 501 9.80 25.32 9.35
N PRO A 502 11.07 25.47 8.90
CA PRO A 502 11.75 26.76 8.89
C PRO A 502 11.16 27.71 7.83
N ASP A 503 10.54 27.16 6.78
CA ASP A 503 9.93 27.90 5.68
C ASP A 503 8.68 27.15 5.17
N SER A 504 7.53 27.53 5.72
CA SER A 504 6.23 26.94 5.32
C SER A 504 5.86 27.22 3.85
N THR A 505 6.54 28.18 3.20
CA THR A 505 6.35 28.41 1.76
C THR A 505 7.10 27.41 0.91
N ASN A 506 8.15 26.77 1.47
CA ASN A 506 8.94 25.75 0.78
C ASN A 506 8.56 24.34 1.18
N PHE A 507 8.43 24.05 2.46
CA PHE A 507 8.09 22.71 2.98
C PHE A 507 6.59 22.58 3.24
N TYR A 508 5.99 21.47 2.82
CA TYR A 508 4.55 21.23 2.97
C TYR A 508 4.22 19.74 3.00
N GLN A 509 2.99 19.42 3.42
CA GLN A 509 2.49 18.05 3.54
C GLN A 509 3.48 17.10 4.24
N VAL A 510 3.88 17.50 5.44
CA VAL A 510 4.81 16.75 6.31
C VAL A 510 4.01 15.77 7.17
N TYR A 511 4.47 14.52 7.21
CA TYR A 511 3.85 13.43 7.99
C TYR A 511 4.90 12.75 8.87
N PRO A 512 4.52 12.30 10.07
CA PRO A 512 3.20 12.47 10.69
C PRO A 512 2.86 13.95 10.89
N ASP A 513 1.57 14.29 10.72
CA ASP A 513 1.02 15.65 10.87
C ASP A 513 0.55 15.96 12.30
N TYR A 514 0.94 15.11 13.24
CA TYR A 514 0.68 15.22 14.67
C TYR A 514 2.00 15.18 15.48
N GLU A 515 1.93 15.55 16.73
CA GLU A 515 3.04 15.41 17.66
C GLU A 515 3.32 13.94 17.94
N ALA A 516 4.47 13.46 17.45
CA ALA A 516 4.85 12.06 17.58
C ALA A 516 5.53 11.79 18.93
N THR A 517 5.62 10.50 19.25
CA THR A 517 6.31 10.00 20.44
C THR A 517 7.36 8.97 20.03
N ALA A 518 8.56 9.06 20.59
CA ALA A 518 9.63 8.09 20.40
C ALA A 518 10.19 7.66 21.76
N TYR A 519 11.01 6.62 21.75
CA TYR A 519 11.77 6.17 22.92
C TYR A 519 13.25 6.13 22.58
N ASP A 520 14.10 6.18 23.59
CA ASP A 520 15.53 5.97 23.39
C ASP A 520 15.79 4.59 22.77
N GLY A 521 16.63 4.52 21.75
CA GLY A 521 16.86 3.32 20.94
C GLY A 521 15.90 3.13 19.78
N THR A 522 14.97 4.09 19.50
CA THR A 522 14.03 3.98 18.37
C THR A 522 14.33 5.00 17.27
N ARG A 523 13.89 4.70 16.05
CA ARG A 523 13.94 5.61 14.90
C ARG A 523 12.56 6.25 14.68
N LEU A 524 12.54 7.56 14.50
CA LEU A 524 11.36 8.31 14.08
C LEU A 524 11.69 9.10 12.82
N GLY A 525 10.89 8.93 11.77
CA GLY A 525 11.00 9.62 10.50
C GLY A 525 9.83 10.56 10.23
N PHE A 526 10.12 11.68 9.59
CA PHE A 526 9.16 12.62 9.01
C PHE A 526 9.38 12.65 7.51
N VAL A 527 8.32 12.49 6.75
CA VAL A 527 8.35 12.57 5.29
C VAL A 527 7.54 13.78 4.82
N GLY A 528 8.01 14.46 3.81
CA GLY A 528 7.34 15.67 3.32
C GLY A 528 7.76 16.04 1.92
N ARG A 529 7.26 17.21 1.47
CA ARG A 529 7.57 17.76 0.16
C ARG A 529 8.24 19.12 0.26
N TYR A 530 9.04 19.48 -0.76
CA TYR A 530 9.65 20.81 -0.89
C TYR A 530 9.53 21.34 -2.32
N ARG A 531 9.33 22.67 -2.46
CA ARG A 531 9.14 23.33 -3.75
C ARG A 531 10.46 23.75 -4.40
N ARG A 532 11.36 24.34 -3.62
CA ARG A 532 12.59 24.97 -4.11
C ARG A 532 13.83 24.23 -3.61
N PRO A 533 14.80 23.97 -4.51
CA PRO A 533 16.10 23.46 -4.11
C PRO A 533 16.91 24.53 -3.35
N GLY A 534 18.01 24.14 -2.72
CA GLY A 534 18.94 25.02 -2.04
C GLY A 534 19.17 24.65 -0.58
N PRO A 535 19.99 25.45 0.15
CA PRO A 535 20.30 25.18 1.54
C PRO A 535 19.07 25.38 2.43
N ALA A 536 18.94 24.50 3.44
CA ALA A 536 17.87 24.57 4.44
C ALA A 536 18.35 24.03 5.78
N ALA A 537 17.84 24.58 6.89
CA ALA A 537 18.02 24.03 8.23
C ALA A 537 16.77 23.23 8.61
N ILE A 538 16.92 21.94 8.85
CA ILE A 538 15.84 21.07 9.28
C ILE A 538 16.00 20.76 10.77
N THR A 539 14.93 20.95 11.53
CA THR A 539 14.95 20.74 12.98
C THR A 539 13.83 19.79 13.40
N ILE A 540 14.19 18.72 14.11
CA ILE A 540 13.26 17.90 14.88
C ILE A 540 13.30 18.41 16.32
N SER A 541 12.15 18.77 16.88
CA SER A 541 12.05 19.25 18.26
C SER A 541 10.99 18.49 19.05
N GLY A 542 11.20 18.34 20.36
CA GLY A 542 10.31 17.65 21.28
C GLY A 542 10.76 17.84 22.72
N ASN A 543 10.30 16.97 23.62
CA ASN A 543 10.66 16.98 25.03
C ASN A 543 11.04 15.57 25.50
N ALA A 544 12.15 15.46 26.23
CA ALA A 544 12.56 14.24 26.92
C ALA A 544 12.56 14.49 28.44
N ALA A 545 11.73 13.78 29.19
CA ALA A 545 11.59 13.96 30.65
C ALA A 545 11.44 15.44 31.05
N GLY A 546 10.65 16.23 30.31
CA GLY A 546 10.39 17.65 30.54
C GLY A 546 11.52 18.59 30.09
N LYS A 547 12.59 18.08 29.48
CA LYS A 547 13.66 18.90 28.90
C LYS A 547 13.48 19.01 27.39
N PRO A 548 13.67 20.20 26.78
CA PRO A 548 13.55 20.35 25.34
C PRO A 548 14.66 19.58 24.61
N VAL A 549 14.28 18.80 23.61
CA VAL A 549 15.17 18.13 22.65
C VAL A 549 15.10 18.89 21.35
N ARG A 550 16.25 19.17 20.74
CA ARG A 550 16.34 19.84 19.45
C ARG A 550 17.51 19.25 18.64
N LEU A 551 17.18 18.62 17.53
CA LEU A 551 18.14 18.10 16.57
C LEU A 551 18.04 18.96 15.31
N THR A 552 19.11 19.66 14.95
CA THR A 552 19.15 20.53 13.77
C THR A 552 20.27 20.11 12.84
N GLU A 553 19.95 19.97 11.58
CA GLU A 553 20.89 19.64 10.52
C GLU A 553 20.81 20.66 9.39
N GLN A 554 21.98 21.05 8.85
CA GLN A 554 22.09 21.87 7.64
C GLN A 554 22.11 20.93 6.44
N VAL A 555 21.10 21.03 5.58
CA VAL A 555 20.92 20.16 4.43
C VAL A 555 20.91 20.97 3.14
N THR A 556 21.24 20.32 2.03
CA THR A 556 21.05 20.90 0.71
C THR A 556 19.93 20.14 0.01
N LEU A 557 18.85 20.82 -0.26
CA LEU A 557 17.73 20.28 -1.05
C LEU A 557 18.16 20.18 -2.51
N PRO A 558 18.20 18.99 -3.13
CA PRO A 558 18.70 18.83 -4.49
C PRO A 558 17.72 19.41 -5.52
N GLU A 559 18.25 19.89 -6.63
CA GLU A 559 17.48 20.23 -7.82
C GLU A 559 17.07 18.98 -8.59
N ASN A 560 17.95 18.01 -8.67
CA ASN A 560 17.74 16.69 -9.25
C ASN A 560 18.47 15.64 -8.41
N ASP A 561 17.74 14.65 -7.92
CA ASP A 561 18.29 13.51 -7.19
C ASP A 561 17.35 12.31 -7.32
N ASN A 562 17.84 11.20 -7.78
CA ASN A 562 17.09 9.95 -7.91
C ASN A 562 17.71 8.80 -7.09
N ALA A 563 18.63 9.09 -6.20
CA ALA A 563 19.31 8.08 -5.37
C ALA A 563 18.33 7.35 -4.44
N HIS A 564 17.25 8.03 -4.03
CA HIS A 564 16.28 7.50 -3.08
C HIS A 564 14.86 7.42 -3.68
N PRO A 565 14.61 6.55 -4.69
CA PRO A 565 13.34 6.48 -5.43
C PRO A 565 12.16 5.96 -4.59
N HIS A 566 12.41 5.47 -3.37
CA HIS A 566 11.40 5.02 -2.42
C HIS A 566 10.71 6.18 -1.68
N ILE A 567 11.36 7.34 -1.50
CA ILE A 567 10.83 8.46 -0.69
C ILE A 567 9.47 8.99 -1.19
N PRO A 568 9.23 9.20 -2.49
CA PRO A 568 7.90 9.59 -2.97
C PRO A 568 6.79 8.63 -2.57
N ARG A 569 7.07 7.33 -2.55
CA ARG A 569 6.11 6.31 -2.14
C ARG A 569 5.90 6.29 -0.63
N LEU A 570 6.97 6.46 0.17
CA LEU A 570 6.86 6.64 1.63
C LEU A 570 5.97 7.84 1.97
N TRP A 571 6.19 8.97 1.32
CA TRP A 571 5.35 10.15 1.50
C TRP A 571 3.88 9.89 1.11
N ALA A 572 3.65 9.28 -0.05
CA ALA A 572 2.28 8.99 -0.51
C ALA A 572 1.56 8.02 0.44
N ARG A 573 2.26 7.01 0.97
CA ARG A 573 1.72 6.11 1.98
C ARG A 573 1.37 6.84 3.26
N ALA A 574 2.27 7.68 3.78
CA ALA A 574 2.03 8.49 4.98
C ALA A 574 0.83 9.44 4.80
N ARG A 575 0.65 10.02 3.60
CA ARG A 575 -0.54 10.83 3.27
C ARG A 575 -1.81 9.97 3.27
N VAL A 576 -1.79 8.79 2.66
CA VAL A 576 -2.93 7.87 2.68
C VAL A 576 -3.27 7.44 4.11
N ASP A 577 -2.27 7.12 4.93
CA ASP A 577 -2.48 6.74 6.34
C ASP A 577 -3.10 7.90 7.14
N ALA A 578 -2.72 9.15 6.86
CA ALA A 578 -3.35 10.34 7.45
C ALA A 578 -4.82 10.50 7.01
N LEU A 579 -5.14 10.29 5.73
CA LEU A 579 -6.52 10.31 5.22
C LEU A 579 -7.37 9.18 5.81
N LEU A 580 -6.83 7.98 5.88
CA LEU A 580 -7.52 6.84 6.47
C LEU A 580 -7.77 7.05 7.98
N ARG A 581 -6.84 7.70 8.69
CA ARG A 581 -7.04 8.13 10.08
C ARG A 581 -8.17 9.17 10.20
N GLU A 582 -8.21 10.13 9.29
CA GLU A 582 -9.28 11.13 9.23
C GLU A 582 -10.65 10.45 9.02
N ILE A 583 -10.73 9.50 8.10
CA ILE A 583 -11.92 8.69 7.84
C ILE A 583 -12.34 7.92 9.11
N ALA A 584 -11.40 7.28 9.81
CA ALA A 584 -11.69 6.53 11.03
C ALA A 584 -12.25 7.42 12.16
N LEU A 585 -11.81 8.68 12.24
CA LEU A 585 -12.25 9.63 13.26
C LEU A 585 -13.54 10.38 12.89
N ASN A 586 -13.71 10.73 11.63
CA ASN A 586 -14.74 11.68 11.17
C ASN A 586 -15.78 11.05 10.23
N GLY A 587 -15.55 9.82 9.75
CA GLY A 587 -16.34 9.15 8.73
C GLY A 587 -15.80 9.40 7.31
N GLU A 588 -16.28 8.61 6.36
CA GLU A 588 -15.89 8.68 4.96
C GLU A 588 -16.37 9.98 4.29
N THR A 589 -15.49 10.58 3.51
CA THR A 589 -15.84 11.67 2.58
C THR A 589 -15.40 11.29 1.18
N LYS A 590 -16.15 11.75 0.18
CA LYS A 590 -15.82 11.46 -1.23
C LYS A 590 -14.44 12.00 -1.59
N GLU A 591 -14.09 13.19 -1.10
CA GLU A 591 -12.82 13.88 -1.36
C GLU A 591 -11.62 13.06 -0.83
N ALA A 592 -11.74 12.52 0.39
CA ALA A 592 -10.68 11.68 0.98
C ALA A 592 -10.51 10.37 0.20
N ILE A 593 -11.61 9.70 -0.17
CA ILE A 593 -11.57 8.45 -0.97
C ILE A 593 -10.97 8.73 -2.35
N ASP A 594 -11.41 9.78 -3.04
CA ASP A 594 -10.90 10.14 -4.37
C ASP A 594 -9.38 10.46 -4.32
N GLU A 595 -8.91 11.16 -3.27
CA GLU A 595 -7.48 11.43 -3.07
C GLU A 595 -6.69 10.13 -2.80
N ILE A 596 -7.20 9.23 -1.97
CA ILE A 596 -6.58 7.91 -1.70
C ILE A 596 -6.43 7.13 -3.01
N ILE A 597 -7.49 7.05 -3.81
CA ILE A 597 -7.48 6.35 -5.10
C ILE A 597 -6.47 7.01 -6.06
N ALA A 598 -6.41 8.34 -6.12
CA ALA A 598 -5.48 9.06 -6.97
C ALA A 598 -4.02 8.81 -6.56
N LEU A 599 -3.71 8.87 -5.26
CA LEU A 599 -2.38 8.58 -4.73
C LEU A 599 -1.97 7.13 -4.98
N SER A 600 -2.87 6.18 -4.72
CA SER A 600 -2.66 4.76 -4.98
C SER A 600 -2.29 4.50 -6.45
N LYS A 601 -3.06 5.05 -7.40
CA LYS A 601 -2.79 4.93 -8.84
C LYS A 601 -1.47 5.57 -9.25
N LYS A 602 -1.15 6.74 -8.71
CA LYS A 602 0.06 7.50 -9.05
C LYS A 602 1.33 6.82 -8.55
N TYR A 603 1.34 6.39 -7.29
CA TYR A 603 2.53 5.82 -6.62
C TYR A 603 2.54 4.29 -6.60
N LYS A 604 1.53 3.66 -7.20
CA LYS A 604 1.41 2.20 -7.41
C LYS A 604 1.51 1.40 -6.11
N PHE A 605 0.54 1.54 -5.23
CA PHE A 605 0.36 0.68 -4.06
C PHE A 605 -1.11 0.46 -3.76
N VAL A 606 -1.44 -0.71 -3.20
CA VAL A 606 -2.82 -1.08 -2.88
C VAL A 606 -3.29 -0.37 -1.62
N THR A 607 -4.57 -0.04 -1.59
CA THR A 607 -5.29 0.53 -0.45
C THR A 607 -6.62 -0.20 -0.26
N PRO A 608 -7.36 0.00 0.83
CA PRO A 608 -8.71 -0.57 0.96
C PRO A 608 -9.67 -0.25 -0.20
N TYR A 609 -9.41 0.83 -0.94
CA TYR A 609 -10.24 1.29 -2.06
C TYR A 609 -9.70 0.91 -3.44
N THR A 610 -8.54 0.24 -3.53
CA THR A 610 -7.89 -0.07 -4.81
C THR A 610 -7.32 -1.47 -4.84
N SER A 611 -7.22 -2.04 -6.05
CA SER A 611 -6.70 -3.39 -6.30
C SER A 611 -5.77 -3.40 -7.51
N PHE A 612 -4.81 -4.33 -7.56
CA PHE A 612 -4.09 -4.64 -8.80
C PHE A 612 -4.90 -5.61 -9.65
N LEU A 613 -5.04 -5.30 -10.91
CA LEU A 613 -5.55 -6.21 -11.93
C LEU A 613 -4.47 -6.43 -12.99
N ALA A 614 -3.96 -7.63 -13.12
CA ALA A 614 -3.09 -8.04 -14.23
C ALA A 614 -3.97 -8.68 -15.30
N ALA A 615 -4.12 -7.99 -16.43
CA ALA A 615 -4.85 -8.49 -17.59
C ALA A 615 -4.07 -8.20 -18.86
N PRO A 616 -4.00 -9.15 -19.81
CA PRO A 616 -3.33 -8.93 -21.08
C PRO A 616 -3.92 -7.71 -21.80
N ARG A 617 -3.06 -6.79 -22.21
CA ARG A 617 -3.49 -5.59 -22.92
C ARG A 617 -4.17 -5.91 -24.26
N SER A 618 -3.82 -7.04 -24.87
CA SER A 618 -4.47 -7.55 -26.08
C SER A 618 -5.98 -7.78 -25.93
N LEU A 619 -6.47 -7.90 -24.69
CA LEU A 619 -7.90 -8.06 -24.38
C LEU A 619 -8.62 -6.72 -24.26
N LEU A 620 -7.86 -5.67 -23.92
CA LEU A 620 -8.36 -4.31 -23.92
C LEU A 620 -8.28 -3.68 -25.31
N ARG A 621 -7.47 -4.27 -26.21
CA ARG A 621 -7.25 -3.83 -27.59
C ARG A 621 -7.06 -5.03 -28.51
N PRO A 622 -7.78 -5.12 -29.62
CA PRO A 622 -7.55 -6.14 -30.64
C PRO A 622 -6.09 -6.19 -31.10
N ARG A 623 -5.63 -7.36 -31.59
CA ARG A 623 -4.26 -7.56 -32.13
C ARG A 623 -4.02 -6.88 -33.49
N VAL A 624 -4.64 -5.75 -33.73
CA VAL A 624 -4.46 -4.88 -34.89
C VAL A 624 -4.19 -3.47 -34.40
N ILE A 625 -3.52 -2.64 -35.18
CA ILE A 625 -3.25 -1.27 -34.81
C ILE A 625 -4.59 -0.53 -34.60
N GLN A 626 -4.79 0.01 -33.44
CA GLN A 626 -6.00 0.72 -33.01
C GLN A 626 -5.67 2.17 -32.65
N PRO A 627 -6.68 3.07 -32.60
CA PRO A 627 -6.49 4.36 -31.93
C PRO A 627 -5.88 4.16 -30.53
N GLY A 628 -4.88 4.98 -30.21
CA GLY A 628 -4.13 4.89 -28.94
C GLY A 628 -2.94 3.94 -28.95
N ASP A 629 -2.70 3.17 -30.03
CA ASP A 629 -1.43 2.45 -30.20
C ASP A 629 -0.30 3.43 -30.52
N PRO A 630 0.95 3.15 -30.04
CA PRO A 630 2.02 4.13 -30.03
C PRO A 630 2.45 4.59 -31.41
N VAL A 631 2.71 5.87 -31.53
CA VAL A 631 3.38 6.49 -32.67
C VAL A 631 4.73 7.05 -32.19
N LEU A 632 5.82 6.56 -32.77
CA LEU A 632 7.15 7.12 -32.53
C LEU A 632 7.52 8.09 -33.65
N ARG A 633 7.80 9.33 -33.26
CA ARG A 633 8.22 10.41 -34.20
C ARG A 633 9.61 10.92 -33.82
N VAL A 634 10.49 11.02 -34.79
CA VAL A 634 11.88 11.42 -34.61
C VAL A 634 12.23 12.50 -35.65
N ARG A 635 12.76 13.61 -35.19
CA ARG A 635 13.44 14.58 -36.05
C ARG A 635 14.93 14.26 -36.02
N ALA A 636 15.53 14.11 -37.16
CA ALA A 636 16.94 13.86 -37.32
C ALA A 636 17.55 14.82 -38.35
N ASP A 637 18.87 14.95 -38.30
CA ASP A 637 19.64 15.76 -39.26
C ASP A 637 19.42 15.25 -40.71
N GLU A 638 19.49 16.14 -41.67
CA GLU A 638 19.31 15.81 -43.10
C GLU A 638 20.32 14.80 -43.63
N SER A 639 21.44 14.60 -42.97
CA SER A 639 22.44 13.58 -43.33
C SER A 639 21.98 12.16 -43.02
N ILE A 640 20.96 12.00 -42.13
CA ILE A 640 20.42 10.69 -41.72
C ILE A 640 19.59 10.10 -42.86
N THR A 641 19.91 8.85 -43.20
CA THR A 641 19.24 8.10 -44.28
C THR A 641 18.39 6.95 -43.75
N GLN A 642 18.62 6.56 -42.52
CA GLN A 642 17.87 5.46 -41.87
C GLN A 642 17.77 5.69 -40.40
N VAL A 643 16.56 5.45 -39.84
CA VAL A 643 16.29 5.44 -38.40
C VAL A 643 15.63 4.13 -38.03
N THR A 644 16.22 3.44 -37.07
CA THR A 644 15.69 2.19 -36.53
C THR A 644 15.48 2.35 -35.00
N ALA A 645 14.30 2.05 -34.53
CA ALA A 645 13.99 2.03 -33.08
C ALA A 645 14.10 0.60 -32.54
N VAL A 646 14.77 0.49 -31.39
CA VAL A 646 14.87 -0.75 -30.60
C VAL A 646 14.14 -0.50 -29.31
N PHE A 647 13.01 -1.16 -29.14
CA PHE A 647 12.11 -0.99 -28.00
C PHE A 647 12.50 -1.88 -26.82
N PRO A 648 12.20 -1.46 -25.58
CA PRO A 648 12.61 -2.20 -24.37
C PRO A 648 11.96 -3.59 -24.21
N PHE A 649 10.94 -3.88 -25.00
CA PHE A 649 10.25 -5.18 -25.06
C PHE A 649 10.69 -6.06 -26.25
N GLY A 650 11.86 -5.75 -26.84
CA GLY A 650 12.49 -6.59 -27.88
C GLY A 650 11.99 -6.34 -29.30
N LEU A 651 11.04 -5.42 -29.53
CA LEU A 651 10.62 -5.04 -30.87
C LEU A 651 11.67 -4.14 -31.53
N MET A 652 11.97 -4.38 -32.80
CA MET A 652 12.76 -3.49 -33.64
C MET A 652 11.90 -3.01 -34.82
N LYS A 653 11.88 -1.68 -35.06
CA LYS A 653 11.12 -1.08 -36.15
C LYS A 653 11.97 -0.06 -36.90
N ARG A 654 11.97 -0.16 -38.21
CA ARG A 654 12.47 0.91 -39.09
C ARG A 654 11.40 1.99 -39.24
N LEU A 655 11.80 3.26 -39.13
CA LEU A 655 10.95 4.39 -39.32
C LEU A 655 10.88 4.82 -40.77
N GLU A 656 9.74 5.35 -41.19
CA GLU A 656 9.52 5.92 -42.52
C GLU A 656 9.68 7.45 -42.45
N TYR A 657 10.30 8.03 -43.48
CA TYR A 657 10.50 9.48 -43.56
C TYR A 657 9.29 10.15 -44.21
N LEU A 658 8.56 10.97 -43.45
CA LEU A 658 7.45 11.77 -43.89
C LEU A 658 7.96 13.13 -44.39
N LYS A 659 8.08 13.27 -45.71
CA LYS A 659 8.69 14.45 -46.34
C LYS A 659 7.93 15.75 -46.02
N GLU A 660 6.61 15.71 -45.98
CA GLU A 660 5.77 16.85 -45.72
C GLU A 660 5.93 17.42 -44.30
N GLU A 661 6.23 16.57 -43.34
CA GLU A 661 6.37 16.91 -41.94
C GLU A 661 7.85 17.02 -41.48
N GLY A 662 8.78 16.55 -42.29
CA GLY A 662 10.23 16.52 -41.99
C GLY A 662 10.57 15.64 -40.79
N VAL A 663 9.84 14.53 -40.60
CA VAL A 663 10.01 13.62 -39.46
C VAL A 663 10.10 12.17 -39.94
N TRP A 664 10.80 11.37 -39.17
CA TRP A 664 10.76 9.92 -39.25
C TRP A 664 9.66 9.41 -38.34
N GLU A 665 8.78 8.53 -38.83
CA GLU A 665 7.63 8.05 -38.08
C GLU A 665 7.49 6.52 -38.21
N THR A 666 7.08 5.88 -37.16
CA THR A 666 6.57 4.50 -37.17
C THR A 666 5.43 4.32 -36.18
N ARG A 667 4.50 3.49 -36.53
CA ARG A 667 3.38 3.09 -35.67
C ARG A 667 3.39 1.59 -35.47
N PHE A 668 3.05 1.13 -34.29
CA PHE A 668 3.08 -0.29 -33.96
C PHE A 668 2.05 -0.66 -32.93
N ILE A 669 1.70 -1.96 -32.87
CA ILE A 669 0.81 -2.50 -31.87
C ILE A 669 1.50 -2.43 -30.51
N ALA A 670 0.86 -1.81 -29.53
CA ALA A 670 1.37 -1.81 -28.17
C ALA A 670 1.40 -3.24 -27.60
N PRO A 671 2.52 -3.66 -26.97
CA PRO A 671 2.58 -4.93 -26.27
C PRO A 671 1.48 -5.05 -25.21
N SER A 672 0.96 -6.26 -25.04
CA SER A 672 -0.15 -6.54 -24.13
C SER A 672 0.12 -6.21 -22.66
N ASN A 673 1.40 -6.20 -22.27
CA ASN A 673 1.86 -5.91 -20.91
C ASN A 673 2.17 -4.42 -20.64
N MET A 674 1.89 -3.52 -21.60
CA MET A 674 2.14 -2.09 -21.44
C MET A 674 0.82 -1.32 -21.32
N THR A 675 0.80 -0.36 -20.39
CA THR A 675 -0.36 0.52 -20.14
C THR A 675 -0.13 1.90 -20.75
N ASP A 676 -1.14 2.78 -20.70
CA ASP A 676 -0.94 4.18 -21.09
C ASP A 676 0.16 4.84 -20.27
N GLY A 677 1.04 5.59 -20.93
CA GLY A 677 2.19 6.24 -20.30
C GLY A 677 3.32 6.53 -21.27
N VAL A 678 4.43 7.02 -20.72
CA VAL A 678 5.64 7.37 -21.44
C VAL A 678 6.70 6.29 -21.27
N TYR A 679 7.28 5.86 -22.36
CA TYR A 679 8.31 4.81 -22.46
C TYR A 679 9.49 5.30 -23.27
N TYR A 680 10.64 4.63 -23.18
CA TYR A 680 11.86 4.99 -23.89
C TYR A 680 12.30 3.86 -24.81
N CYS A 681 12.77 4.21 -26.00
CA CYS A 681 13.41 3.30 -26.94
C CYS A 681 14.78 3.84 -27.31
N ARG A 682 15.66 2.95 -27.73
CA ARG A 682 16.95 3.30 -28.29
C ARG A 682 16.81 3.46 -29.82
N LEU A 683 17.34 4.55 -30.36
CA LEU A 683 17.39 4.82 -31.78
C LEU A 683 18.78 4.47 -32.33
N ILE A 684 18.81 3.87 -33.49
CA ILE A 684 19.99 3.70 -34.31
C ILE A 684 19.80 4.53 -35.59
N LEU A 685 20.58 5.61 -35.71
CA LEU A 685 20.53 6.54 -36.84
C LEU A 685 21.73 6.24 -37.74
N VAL A 686 21.53 6.11 -39.05
CA VAL A 686 22.61 5.86 -40.02
C VAL A 686 22.68 7.02 -40.99
N ASP A 687 23.88 7.62 -41.15
CA ASP A 687 24.10 8.72 -42.06
C ASP A 687 24.42 8.24 -43.51
N ARG A 688 24.59 9.19 -44.41
CA ARG A 688 24.91 8.91 -45.83
C ARG A 688 26.28 8.22 -46.02
N GLN A 689 27.17 8.30 -45.04
CA GLN A 689 28.46 7.63 -45.00
C GLN A 689 28.44 6.24 -44.39
N GLY A 690 27.28 5.80 -43.95
CA GLY A 690 27.11 4.51 -43.29
C GLY A 690 27.55 4.48 -41.80
N ARG A 691 27.84 5.63 -41.20
CA ARG A 691 28.17 5.72 -39.76
C ARG A 691 26.90 5.64 -38.94
N ALA A 692 26.94 4.86 -37.86
CA ALA A 692 25.81 4.66 -36.99
C ALA A 692 25.98 5.46 -35.68
N TYR A 693 24.90 6.13 -35.26
CA TYR A 693 24.80 6.88 -34.02
C TYR A 693 23.68 6.27 -33.17
N GLN A 694 23.80 6.35 -31.84
CA GLN A 694 22.76 5.87 -30.92
C GLN A 694 22.24 7.04 -30.10
N GLU A 695 20.92 7.13 -30.01
CA GLU A 695 20.20 8.10 -29.20
C GLU A 695 19.07 7.41 -28.46
N GLU A 696 18.58 8.02 -27.39
CA GLU A 696 17.41 7.57 -26.65
C GLU A 696 16.22 8.47 -26.94
N LYS A 697 15.07 7.90 -27.20
CA LYS A 697 13.83 8.63 -27.51
C LYS A 697 12.66 8.07 -26.71
N SER A 698 11.83 8.99 -26.20
CA SER A 698 10.57 8.63 -25.59
C SER A 698 9.47 8.41 -26.62
N PHE A 699 8.52 7.54 -26.29
CA PHE A 699 7.26 7.37 -27.02
C PHE A 699 6.11 7.26 -26.02
N VAL A 700 4.89 7.55 -26.47
CA VAL A 700 3.71 7.57 -25.64
C VAL A 700 2.75 6.51 -26.10
N ILE A 701 2.17 5.81 -25.10
CA ILE A 701 0.99 4.97 -25.29
C ILE A 701 -0.16 5.73 -24.68
N ASP A 702 -1.15 6.12 -25.51
CA ASP A 702 -2.28 6.93 -25.11
C ASP A 702 -3.56 6.43 -25.76
N SER A 703 -4.53 5.99 -24.95
CA SER A 703 -5.84 5.52 -25.42
C SER A 703 -6.98 6.52 -25.20
N ARG A 704 -6.67 7.74 -24.74
CA ARG A 704 -7.70 8.73 -24.41
C ARG A 704 -7.93 9.68 -25.58
N PRO A 705 -9.20 9.81 -26.06
CA PRO A 705 -9.52 10.79 -27.08
C PRO A 705 -9.28 12.23 -26.62
N PRO A 706 -8.86 13.14 -27.51
CA PRO A 706 -8.68 14.55 -27.21
C PRO A 706 -9.99 15.20 -26.79
N ARG A 707 -9.95 16.08 -25.80
CA ARG A 707 -11.11 16.86 -25.37
C ARG A 707 -11.27 18.05 -26.28
N LEU A 708 -12.54 18.33 -26.66
CA LEU A 708 -12.89 19.44 -27.54
C LEU A 708 -13.88 20.40 -26.89
N GLN A 709 -13.63 21.68 -27.09
CA GLN A 709 -14.61 22.76 -26.89
C GLN A 709 -14.63 23.62 -28.15
N ALA A 710 -15.72 23.60 -28.87
CA ALA A 710 -15.88 24.31 -30.13
C ALA A 710 -17.00 25.36 -30.04
N SER A 711 -16.80 26.48 -30.71
CA SER A 711 -17.75 27.56 -30.81
C SER A 711 -17.67 28.20 -32.19
N VAL A 712 -18.73 28.87 -32.58
CA VAL A 712 -18.85 29.63 -33.84
C VAL A 712 -19.00 31.12 -33.56
N SER A 713 -18.63 31.96 -34.52
CA SER A 713 -18.69 33.43 -34.41
C SER A 713 -20.13 33.95 -34.35
N THR A 714 -21.10 33.23 -34.89
CA THR A 714 -22.53 33.53 -34.84
C THR A 714 -23.34 32.23 -34.90
N GLU A 715 -24.48 32.22 -34.24
CA GLU A 715 -25.43 31.10 -34.26
C GLU A 715 -26.34 31.09 -35.51
N ALA A 716 -26.34 32.21 -36.28
CA ALA A 716 -27.09 32.32 -37.52
C ALA A 716 -26.18 32.89 -38.64
N ALA A 717 -26.19 32.24 -39.81
CA ALA A 717 -25.39 32.65 -40.97
C ALA A 717 -26.15 32.46 -42.29
N ARG A 718 -25.78 33.22 -43.33
CA ARG A 718 -26.41 33.07 -44.65
C ARG A 718 -25.70 32.00 -45.49
N ALA A 719 -26.45 31.39 -46.40
CA ALA A 719 -25.86 30.55 -47.42
C ALA A 719 -24.80 31.30 -48.22
N GLY A 720 -23.59 30.77 -48.39
CA GLY A 720 -22.43 31.38 -49.03
C GLY A 720 -21.51 32.19 -48.13
N GLU A 721 -21.89 32.45 -46.86
CA GLU A 721 -21.03 33.16 -45.91
C GLU A 721 -19.93 32.25 -45.30
N ASP A 722 -18.82 32.87 -44.91
CA ASP A 722 -17.73 32.20 -44.20
C ASP A 722 -17.95 32.35 -42.69
N LEU A 723 -18.08 31.21 -41.97
CA LEU A 723 -18.28 31.14 -40.56
C LEU A 723 -16.96 30.80 -39.86
N LYS A 724 -16.55 31.66 -38.94
CA LYS A 724 -15.36 31.41 -38.13
C LYS A 724 -15.69 30.40 -37.04
N ILE A 725 -14.90 29.32 -36.98
CA ILE A 725 -14.95 28.28 -35.93
C ILE A 725 -13.75 28.45 -35.04
N THR A 726 -13.98 28.43 -33.73
CA THR A 726 -12.91 28.50 -32.72
C THR A 726 -12.97 27.22 -31.91
N VAL A 727 -11.85 26.50 -31.82
CA VAL A 727 -11.75 25.22 -31.11
C VAL A 727 -10.61 25.28 -30.09
N ARG A 728 -10.93 24.93 -28.85
CA ARG A 728 -9.94 24.60 -27.84
C ARG A 728 -9.87 23.10 -27.73
N ALA A 729 -8.67 22.55 -27.83
CA ALA A 729 -8.41 21.14 -27.77
C ALA A 729 -7.20 20.88 -26.86
N ASP A 730 -7.08 19.64 -26.42
CA ASP A 730 -5.90 19.19 -25.66
C ASP A 730 -4.62 19.39 -26.49
N SER A 731 -3.49 19.59 -25.81
CA SER A 731 -2.20 19.92 -26.43
C SER A 731 -1.58 18.79 -27.28
N ASP A 732 -2.03 17.54 -27.11
CA ASP A 732 -1.66 16.36 -27.89
C ASP A 732 -2.48 16.21 -29.19
N THR A 733 -3.40 17.12 -29.47
CA THR A 733 -4.21 17.08 -30.68
C THR A 733 -3.37 17.34 -31.91
N ARG A 734 -3.37 16.40 -32.84
CA ARG A 734 -2.62 16.45 -34.10
C ARG A 734 -3.38 17.22 -35.18
N ARG A 735 -4.67 16.96 -35.32
CA ARG A 735 -5.50 17.49 -36.40
C ARG A 735 -6.92 17.81 -35.93
N ILE A 736 -7.43 18.94 -36.37
CA ILE A 736 -8.82 19.31 -36.15
C ILE A 736 -9.42 19.67 -37.49
N ALA A 737 -10.62 19.19 -37.75
CA ALA A 737 -11.41 19.54 -38.96
C ALA A 737 -12.85 19.83 -38.59
N ALA A 738 -13.47 20.74 -39.30
CA ALA A 738 -14.88 21.06 -39.16
C ALA A 738 -15.61 20.84 -40.48
N ARG A 739 -16.82 20.34 -40.45
CA ARG A 739 -17.66 20.14 -41.61
C ARG A 739 -19.13 20.46 -41.32
N ILE A 740 -19.85 20.93 -42.34
CA ILE A 740 -21.30 21.04 -42.36
C ILE A 740 -21.85 20.18 -43.52
N PHE A 741 -23.13 19.80 -43.44
CA PHE A 741 -23.78 19.07 -44.52
C PHE A 741 -23.58 19.79 -45.89
N GLY A 742 -23.21 19.01 -46.90
CA GLY A 742 -22.94 19.52 -48.27
C GLY A 742 -21.59 20.18 -48.47
N ALA A 743 -20.73 20.29 -47.48
CA ALA A 743 -19.36 20.83 -47.57
C ALA A 743 -18.27 19.81 -47.31
N LEU A 744 -17.09 20.03 -47.93
CA LEU A 744 -15.88 19.27 -47.57
C LEU A 744 -15.38 19.73 -46.19
N PRO A 745 -14.73 18.84 -45.41
CA PRO A 745 -14.10 19.21 -44.15
C PRO A 745 -13.02 20.29 -44.35
N VAL A 746 -13.06 21.33 -43.55
CA VAL A 746 -12.03 22.37 -43.51
C VAL A 746 -11.11 22.20 -42.33
N PRO A 747 -9.78 22.44 -42.48
CA PRO A 747 -8.85 22.34 -41.37
C PRO A 747 -9.07 23.51 -40.38
N VAL A 748 -8.95 23.18 -39.09
CA VAL A 748 -8.95 24.17 -38.02
C VAL A 748 -7.56 24.16 -37.40
N VAL A 749 -6.81 25.24 -37.55
CA VAL A 749 -5.38 25.30 -37.25
C VAL A 749 -5.07 26.23 -36.09
N TRP A 750 -3.95 26.01 -35.41
CA TRP A 750 -3.55 26.82 -34.26
C TRP A 750 -3.22 28.26 -34.63
N ASP A 751 -3.88 29.22 -34.00
CA ASP A 751 -3.59 30.65 -34.09
C ASP A 751 -2.96 31.11 -32.76
N GLY A 752 -1.66 31.47 -32.83
CA GLY A 752 -0.88 31.88 -31.65
C GLY A 752 -1.35 33.20 -31.02
N LYS A 753 -2.04 34.05 -31.76
CA LYS A 753 -2.60 35.31 -31.24
C LYS A 753 -3.89 35.07 -30.47
N ALA A 754 -4.75 34.23 -31.00
CA ALA A 754 -6.01 33.87 -30.38
C ALA A 754 -5.85 32.81 -29.28
N LYS A 755 -4.70 32.15 -29.18
CA LYS A 755 -4.43 30.99 -28.30
C LYS A 755 -5.52 29.91 -28.41
N ALA A 756 -5.97 29.64 -29.63
CA ALA A 756 -6.99 28.67 -29.99
C ALA A 756 -6.80 28.19 -31.42
N ASN A 757 -7.41 27.05 -31.77
CA ASN A 757 -7.44 26.63 -33.17
C ASN A 757 -8.58 27.36 -33.88
N ILE A 758 -8.33 27.90 -35.06
CA ILE A 758 -9.27 28.70 -35.86
C ILE A 758 -9.40 28.08 -37.25
N GLY A 759 -10.63 27.97 -37.71
CA GLY A 759 -11.00 27.60 -39.06
C GLY A 759 -12.09 28.49 -39.63
N TYR A 760 -12.19 28.56 -40.94
CA TYR A 760 -13.26 29.27 -41.65
C TYR A 760 -14.01 28.25 -42.49
N LEU A 761 -15.26 28.00 -42.10
CA LEU A 761 -16.17 27.10 -42.80
C LEU A 761 -17.12 27.89 -43.68
N ARG A 762 -17.06 27.64 -44.96
CA ARG A 762 -18.01 28.28 -45.90
C ARG A 762 -19.34 27.52 -45.90
N ILE A 763 -20.45 28.23 -45.62
CA ILE A 763 -21.79 27.65 -45.71
C ILE A 763 -22.09 27.42 -47.20
N PRO A 764 -22.49 26.22 -47.67
CA PRO A 764 -22.79 25.96 -49.07
C PRO A 764 -23.87 26.92 -49.59
N ALA A 765 -23.64 27.58 -50.75
CA ALA A 765 -24.54 28.57 -51.30
C ALA A 765 -25.95 28.01 -51.66
N GLY A 766 -26.06 26.71 -51.86
CA GLY A 766 -27.33 26.00 -52.15
C GLY A 766 -28.03 25.40 -50.94
N LEU A 767 -27.54 25.68 -49.72
CA LEU A 767 -28.14 25.10 -48.51
C LEU A 767 -29.47 25.81 -48.19
N PRO A 768 -30.59 25.07 -48.03
CA PRO A 768 -31.88 25.69 -47.69
C PRO A 768 -31.85 26.31 -46.30
N SER A 769 -32.77 27.25 -46.05
CA SER A 769 -32.97 27.79 -44.68
C SER A 769 -33.36 26.71 -43.73
N GLY A 770 -32.74 26.69 -42.52
CA GLY A 770 -33.05 25.67 -41.50
C GLY A 770 -31.91 25.51 -40.52
N THR A 771 -32.12 24.63 -39.57
CA THR A 771 -31.15 24.31 -38.54
C THR A 771 -30.20 23.20 -39.04
N TYR A 772 -28.87 23.45 -38.94
CA TYR A 772 -27.84 22.51 -39.37
C TYR A 772 -26.84 22.28 -38.25
N THR A 773 -26.16 21.11 -38.30
CA THR A 773 -25.13 20.75 -37.36
C THR A 773 -23.77 20.84 -38.05
N ILE A 774 -22.85 21.58 -37.41
CA ILE A 774 -21.43 21.56 -37.73
C ILE A 774 -20.77 20.53 -36.86
N GLN A 775 -20.17 19.49 -37.47
CA GLN A 775 -19.35 18.51 -36.80
C GLN A 775 -17.89 18.97 -36.77
N VAL A 776 -17.33 19.05 -35.56
CA VAL A 776 -15.92 19.31 -35.33
C VAL A 776 -15.28 18.02 -34.86
N THR A 777 -14.34 17.51 -35.61
CA THR A 777 -13.58 16.29 -35.31
C THR A 777 -12.15 16.64 -34.93
N ALA A 778 -11.61 16.01 -33.92
CA ALA A 778 -10.17 16.07 -33.59
C ALA A 778 -9.56 14.68 -33.50
N GLU A 779 -8.31 14.60 -33.85
CA GLU A 779 -7.46 13.42 -33.79
C GLU A 779 -6.14 13.78 -33.13
N ASP A 780 -5.71 12.97 -32.14
CA ASP A 780 -4.42 13.12 -31.46
C ASP A 780 -3.27 12.41 -32.22
N PHE A 781 -2.06 12.44 -31.65
CA PHE A 781 -0.90 11.74 -32.22
C PHE A 781 -0.99 10.22 -32.12
N ALA A 782 -1.79 9.69 -31.17
CA ALA A 782 -2.06 8.27 -31.04
C ALA A 782 -3.26 7.81 -31.90
N HIS A 783 -3.82 8.73 -32.73
CA HIS A 783 -4.98 8.52 -33.58
C HIS A 783 -6.30 8.23 -32.85
N ASN A 784 -6.38 8.57 -31.54
CA ASN A 784 -7.69 8.64 -30.91
C ASN A 784 -8.47 9.81 -31.50
N SER A 785 -9.78 9.67 -31.64
CA SER A 785 -10.61 10.72 -32.20
C SER A 785 -11.78 11.07 -31.31
N SER A 786 -12.18 12.32 -31.31
CA SER A 786 -13.39 12.82 -30.68
C SER A 786 -14.18 13.69 -31.64
N VAL A 787 -15.46 13.80 -31.40
CA VAL A 787 -16.38 14.63 -32.21
C VAL A 787 -17.21 15.48 -31.26
N THR A 788 -17.37 16.76 -31.59
CA THR A 788 -18.34 17.64 -30.96
C THR A 788 -19.21 18.30 -32.03
N GLU A 789 -20.42 18.66 -31.66
CA GLU A 789 -21.40 19.20 -32.57
C GLU A 789 -21.82 20.60 -32.13
N ILE A 790 -21.99 21.54 -33.14
CA ILE A 790 -22.46 22.87 -32.90
C ILE A 790 -23.67 23.09 -33.81
N THR A 791 -24.77 23.52 -33.24
CA THR A 791 -25.99 23.85 -34.03
C THR A 791 -25.93 25.27 -34.53
N ILE A 792 -26.26 25.48 -35.82
CA ILE A 792 -26.39 26.81 -36.41
C ILE A 792 -27.73 26.92 -37.19
N GLU A 793 -28.24 28.15 -37.33
CA GLU A 793 -29.36 28.47 -38.17
C GLU A 793 -28.87 29.05 -39.52
N VAL A 794 -29.23 28.42 -40.63
CA VAL A 794 -28.95 28.95 -41.96
C VAL A 794 -30.16 29.75 -42.38
N ILE A 795 -29.95 31.07 -42.65
CA ILE A 795 -30.96 31.99 -43.11
C ILE A 795 -30.90 31.99 -44.62
N GLY A 796 -32.03 31.94 -45.29
CA GLY A 796 -32.14 31.99 -46.75
C GLY A 796 -31.53 33.23 -47.32
N GLY A 797 -30.75 33.11 -48.42
CA GLY A 797 -30.18 34.20 -49.18
C GLY A 797 -31.20 34.83 -50.06
#